data_a322bd921d50253888eee5089b91ff1f
#
_entry.id   a322bd921d50253888eee5089b91ff1f
#
_cell.length_a   1.000
_cell.length_b   1.000
_cell.length_c   1.000
_cell.angle_alpha   90.00
_cell.angle_beta   90.00
_cell.angle_gamma   90.00
#
_symmetry.space_group_name_H-M   'P 1'
#
loop_
_entity.id
_entity.type
_entity.pdbx_description
1 polymer ?
#
loop_
_entity_poly.entity_id
_entity_poly.type
_entity_poly.pdbx_seq_one_letter_code
_entity_poly.pdbx_strand_id
1 'polypeptide(L)'
;MQRWWYAFLFLCLCPVSGFCAEYRLSLPVWYSETQLGELPIEIEGMTLKSVSAEALNVLLADRISDTWWRERFAHQSGDFIHVDKWHELGVNFHLNLESLTIDLTLPQEALSERTLNASQQYPPFQASASGSVSWLNSFNFAYNRHWQNESESWYSSIDWLSQMNVGGVSGINLQLANHLQMDEESHDYVRGEWLAFYDDPDLPLRASVGDVFSGESGHLYGLALGGFTVESRYADLQPERSISPQSSQQLLLQESAEVEVYVNGERVSSGRLEAGRYNLQNLILDNGANEITVVVNYLSGRQEVLTFTQFYNARLLQQGLLDYAFSVGRPIVYQEQGIEYEDAWLATGYFEYGVADWLTLGSNALWAKEGGVIGMLATVSSSLGNIASRFSWSYNQEQGWIASLDYENSVIGNGESQSPNLRLAYEYSEQFQSKPWRVGEEGNQYSQILGSYFWQISDAVDLTLSGRYTLFDEKEDEVQTSVLLNWRHKGLTVGLGSEYEESARYVEGDNRLLFTFEYNWYSEQESHRIGASYNSLTERSRLYFNNEGLNYVDDIGVRIETEQDQSIKSQKAMLSYTANRFRVESELVRKQNRLEDQAQYQGSVRLATSLGMVDGEWGWGRALSGPFMVASMHPTLTDATAYLDVDSEGRATALATPRINGLISISQPYGINIIEYNVHNAPLGYDWGSGKVDVSPGAATGHRLIMGSDASYTVTGFLTTTEGEAIAYRQASLILDDKRMAFFTNQQGRFYIQGIAPGEYRLELSGLSAETRKIVIPESDNSLINLGQINVVLMDKSAH
;
A
#
# COMPACT_ATOMS: atom_id res chain seq x y z
N MET A 1 19.12 81.14 20.10
CA MET A 1 19.92 81.47 21.34
C MET A 1 20.11 80.11 22.00
N GLN A 2 21.14 79.35 21.66
CA GLN A 2 22.54 79.41 22.16
C GLN A 2 22.68 78.90 23.56
N ARG A 3 23.30 77.74 23.60
CA ARG A 3 24.38 77.37 24.54
C ARG A 3 24.03 77.02 25.97
N TRP A 4 24.55 75.90 26.33
CA TRP A 4 24.87 75.33 27.66
C TRP A 4 24.09 74.00 27.90
N TRP A 5 24.71 72.85 27.42
CA TRP A 5 24.59 71.54 28.07
C TRP A 5 25.70 70.62 27.52
N TYR A 6 26.96 71.00 27.81
CA TYR A 6 28.11 70.12 27.75
C TYR A 6 28.71 70.01 29.14
N ALA A 7 28.16 69.13 29.97
CA ALA A 7 28.84 68.77 31.25
C ALA A 7 28.13 67.69 32.07
N PHE A 8 27.54 66.63 31.38
CA PHE A 8 27.01 65.47 32.12
C PHE A 8 27.07 64.18 31.34
N LEU A 9 28.15 63.93 30.59
CA LEU A 9 28.30 62.75 29.75
C LEU A 9 29.67 62.16 29.93
N PHE A 10 30.08 61.93 31.23
CA PHE A 10 31.34 61.21 31.48
C PHE A 10 31.34 60.52 32.85
N LEU A 11 30.32 59.67 33.10
CA LEU A 11 30.39 58.68 34.18
C LEU A 11 29.23 57.62 33.97
N CYS A 12 29.49 56.63 33.17
CA CYS A 12 28.91 55.28 33.22
C CYS A 12 29.21 54.53 31.88
N LEU A 13 30.53 54.39 31.61
CA LEU A 13 31.07 53.38 30.73
C LEU A 13 31.84 52.39 31.56
N CYS A 14 31.13 51.64 32.39
CA CYS A 14 31.59 50.31 32.76
C CYS A 14 31.12 49.37 31.66
N PRO A 15 32.01 48.68 30.96
CA PRO A 15 31.59 47.55 30.17
C PRO A 15 31.10 46.48 31.16
N VAL A 16 29.81 46.28 31.22
CA VAL A 16 29.26 45.02 31.74
C VAL A 16 29.73 43.93 30.78
N SER A 17 30.86 43.31 31.11
CA SER A 17 31.21 42.05 30.50
C SER A 17 30.13 41.07 30.88
N GLY A 18 29.12 40.95 30.02
CA GLY A 18 28.14 39.88 30.09
C GLY A 18 28.93 38.57 29.96
N PHE A 19 29.00 37.80 31.02
CA PHE A 19 29.43 36.42 30.96
C PHE A 19 28.40 35.70 30.06
N CYS A 20 28.76 35.45 28.82
CA CYS A 20 28.02 34.50 27.98
C CYS A 20 28.21 33.12 28.61
N ALA A 21 27.17 32.58 29.22
CA ALA A 21 27.23 31.24 29.77
C ALA A 21 27.20 30.24 28.62
N GLU A 22 28.20 29.38 28.55
CA GLU A 22 28.25 28.25 27.65
C GLU A 22 27.48 27.07 28.26
N TYR A 23 26.58 26.48 27.50
CA TYR A 23 25.78 25.33 27.93
C TYR A 23 25.97 24.14 26.98
N ARG A 24 26.09 22.94 27.58
CA ARG A 24 26.02 21.68 26.81
C ARG A 24 24.62 21.09 26.90
N LEU A 25 24.04 20.80 25.75
CA LEU A 25 22.71 20.20 25.59
C LEU A 25 22.78 19.03 24.62
N SER A 26 21.84 18.11 24.74
CA SER A 26 21.61 17.09 23.72
C SER A 26 20.26 17.40 23.12
N LEU A 27 20.19 17.65 21.79
CA LEU A 27 18.98 18.05 21.11
C LEU A 27 18.67 17.06 19.97
N PRO A 28 17.39 16.82 19.69
CA PRO A 28 16.96 16.04 18.54
C PRO A 28 17.44 16.68 17.24
N VAL A 29 18.02 15.88 16.36
CA VAL A 29 18.49 16.31 15.03
C VAL A 29 17.58 15.74 13.98
N TRP A 30 17.16 16.60 13.08
CA TRP A 30 16.36 16.28 11.90
C TRP A 30 17.20 16.46 10.64
N TYR A 31 17.13 15.49 9.76
CA TYR A 31 17.65 15.57 8.40
C TYR A 31 16.51 15.34 7.42
N SER A 32 16.19 16.36 6.63
CA SER A 32 14.96 16.41 5.86
C SER A 32 13.74 16.25 6.80
N GLU A 33 13.02 15.15 6.73
CA GLU A 33 11.83 14.88 7.57
C GLU A 33 12.06 13.74 8.57
N THR A 34 13.30 13.24 8.66
CA THR A 34 13.63 12.10 9.52
C THR A 34 14.39 12.57 10.76
N GLN A 35 13.88 12.20 11.92
CA GLN A 35 14.62 12.39 13.18
C GLN A 35 15.74 11.35 13.28
N LEU A 36 16.99 11.81 13.35
CA LEU A 36 18.17 10.93 13.40
C LEU A 36 18.49 10.41 14.80
N GLY A 37 18.18 11.19 15.82
CA GLY A 37 18.51 10.94 17.20
C GLY A 37 18.89 12.22 17.95
N GLU A 38 19.57 12.10 19.08
CA GLU A 38 20.01 13.22 19.88
C GLU A 38 21.50 13.54 19.64
N LEU A 39 21.81 14.81 19.42
CA LEU A 39 23.15 15.32 19.16
C LEU A 39 23.63 16.21 20.30
N PRO A 40 24.75 15.90 20.94
CA PRO A 40 25.38 16.77 21.92
C PRO A 40 25.93 18.04 21.26
N ILE A 41 25.56 19.20 21.78
CA ILE A 41 25.96 20.52 21.28
C ILE A 41 26.40 21.43 22.40
N GLU A 42 27.12 22.48 22.03
CA GLU A 42 27.44 23.61 22.89
C GLU A 42 26.77 24.86 22.33
N ILE A 43 26.06 25.58 23.19
CA ILE A 43 25.41 26.87 22.85
C ILE A 43 26.04 28.00 23.68
N GLU A 44 26.15 29.16 23.05
CA GLU A 44 26.56 30.41 23.69
C GLU A 44 25.43 31.43 23.55
N GLY A 45 24.77 31.71 24.68
CA GLY A 45 23.53 32.49 24.66
C GLY A 45 22.37 31.77 23.94
N MET A 46 22.01 32.22 22.74
CA MET A 46 20.97 31.64 21.88
C MET A 46 21.52 31.07 20.55
N THR A 47 22.82 31.00 20.42
CA THR A 47 23.48 30.56 19.19
C THR A 47 24.19 29.23 19.40
N LEU A 48 24.10 28.35 18.40
CA LEU A 48 24.84 27.10 18.35
C LEU A 48 26.32 27.42 18.15
N LYS A 49 27.19 26.95 19.05
CA LYS A 49 28.65 27.20 19.01
C LYS A 49 29.42 26.02 18.44
N SER A 50 29.19 24.85 18.99
CA SER A 50 29.93 23.63 18.61
C SER A 50 29.02 22.39 18.66
N VAL A 51 29.40 21.37 17.90
CA VAL A 51 28.68 20.11 17.74
C VAL A 51 29.63 18.93 17.92
N SER A 52 29.19 17.88 18.62
CA SER A 52 29.99 16.65 18.78
C SER A 52 30.14 15.93 17.44
N ALA A 53 31.36 15.80 16.95
CA ALA A 53 31.68 15.14 15.71
C ALA A 53 31.51 13.62 15.81
N GLU A 54 31.87 13.04 16.98
CA GLU A 54 31.74 11.60 17.20
C GLU A 54 30.26 11.18 17.21
N ALA A 55 29.41 11.89 17.93
CA ALA A 55 27.97 11.63 17.95
C ALA A 55 27.32 11.85 16.58
N LEU A 56 27.72 12.91 15.87
CA LEU A 56 27.22 13.17 14.52
C LEU A 56 27.61 12.05 13.53
N ASN A 57 28.85 11.56 13.63
CA ASN A 57 29.29 10.44 12.79
C ASN A 57 28.48 9.16 13.04
N VAL A 58 28.17 8.87 14.28
CA VAL A 58 27.31 7.71 14.63
C VAL A 58 25.89 7.88 14.08
N LEU A 59 25.30 9.09 14.21
CA LEU A 59 23.97 9.38 13.71
C LEU A 59 23.87 9.35 12.19
N LEU A 60 24.97 9.61 11.49
CA LEU A 60 25.04 9.68 10.04
C LEU A 60 25.75 8.47 9.39
N ALA A 61 26.09 7.42 10.15
CA ALA A 61 26.90 6.29 9.69
C ALA A 61 26.40 5.65 8.37
N ASP A 62 25.06 5.59 8.20
CA ASP A 62 24.45 5.02 7.00
C ASP A 62 24.20 6.05 5.86
N ARG A 63 24.48 7.32 6.10
CA ARG A 63 24.13 8.43 5.21
C ARG A 63 25.32 9.19 4.66
N ILE A 64 26.45 9.15 5.36
CA ILE A 64 27.68 9.85 4.97
C ILE A 64 28.73 8.89 4.43
N SER A 65 29.46 9.31 3.41
CA SER A 65 30.61 8.58 2.85
C SER A 65 31.74 8.49 3.86
N ASP A 66 32.17 7.28 4.21
CA ASP A 66 33.32 7.02 5.08
C ASP A 66 34.62 7.71 4.59
N THR A 67 34.78 7.77 3.27
CA THR A 67 35.95 8.45 2.66
C THR A 67 35.87 9.95 2.87
N TRP A 68 34.70 10.57 2.64
CA TRP A 68 34.49 12.01 2.89
C TRP A 68 34.75 12.39 4.34
N TRP A 69 34.28 11.54 5.28
CA TRP A 69 34.44 11.77 6.72
C TRP A 69 35.90 11.64 7.13
N ARG A 70 36.58 10.56 6.74
CA ARG A 70 38.00 10.31 7.12
C ARG A 70 38.94 11.37 6.59
N GLU A 71 38.80 11.80 5.35
CA GLU A 71 39.67 12.85 4.76
C GLU A 71 39.60 14.18 5.51
N ARG A 72 38.46 14.51 6.10
CA ARG A 72 38.18 15.82 6.72
C ARG A 72 38.35 15.83 8.23
N PHE A 73 38.14 14.71 8.90
CA PHE A 73 38.12 14.60 10.35
C PHE A 73 39.14 13.64 10.95
N ALA A 74 39.94 12.88 10.17
CA ALA A 74 40.92 11.91 10.66
C ALA A 74 42.04 12.52 11.57
N HIS A 75 42.30 13.81 11.53
CA HIS A 75 43.37 14.49 12.25
C HIS A 75 42.88 15.51 13.26
N GLN A 76 41.63 15.47 13.65
CA GLN A 76 41.05 16.46 14.54
C GLN A 76 41.18 16.03 16.01
N SER A 77 41.80 16.90 16.83
CA SER A 77 41.86 16.71 18.26
C SER A 77 40.70 17.43 18.94
N GLY A 78 39.79 16.66 19.50
CA GLY A 78 38.62 17.15 20.25
C GLY A 78 37.32 16.72 19.60
N ASP A 79 36.31 16.35 20.42
CA ASP A 79 35.00 15.86 19.95
C ASP A 79 34.09 17.02 19.48
N PHE A 80 34.14 18.18 20.17
CA PHE A 80 33.29 19.32 19.80
C PHE A 80 33.99 20.22 18.79
N ILE A 81 33.35 20.38 17.61
CA ILE A 81 33.82 21.19 16.51
C ILE A 81 32.92 22.41 16.34
N HIS A 82 33.57 23.60 16.19
CA HIS A 82 32.86 24.87 16.00
C HIS A 82 32.01 24.85 14.71
N VAL A 83 30.82 25.47 14.78
CA VAL A 83 29.85 25.47 13.69
C VAL A 83 30.40 26.08 12.39
N ASP A 84 31.24 27.12 12.49
CA ASP A 84 31.86 27.73 11.32
C ASP A 84 32.67 26.74 10.48
N LYS A 85 33.36 25.81 11.14
CA LYS A 85 34.13 24.79 10.45
C LYS A 85 33.26 23.76 9.71
N TRP A 86 32.11 23.43 10.30
CA TRP A 86 31.12 22.63 9.62
C TRP A 86 30.53 23.31 8.39
N HIS A 87 30.28 24.63 8.55
CA HIS A 87 29.77 25.47 7.48
C HIS A 87 30.76 25.58 6.29
N GLU A 88 32.07 25.70 6.58
CA GLU A 88 33.12 25.64 5.55
C GLU A 88 33.12 24.31 4.75
N LEU A 89 32.66 23.23 5.36
CA LEU A 89 32.51 21.92 4.73
C LEU A 89 31.13 21.70 4.08
N GLY A 90 30.28 22.72 4.07
CA GLY A 90 28.94 22.67 3.52
C GLY A 90 27.91 22.00 4.44
N VAL A 91 28.27 21.61 5.68
CA VAL A 91 27.37 21.06 6.67
C VAL A 91 26.74 22.20 7.47
N ASN A 92 25.42 22.36 7.38
CA ASN A 92 24.73 23.43 8.05
C ASN A 92 23.80 22.90 9.15
N PHE A 93 23.82 23.59 10.29
CA PHE A 93 22.94 23.32 11.43
C PHE A 93 22.06 24.54 11.67
N HIS A 94 20.77 24.33 11.65
CA HIS A 94 19.79 25.35 12.01
C HIS A 94 19.14 24.98 13.35
N LEU A 95 19.45 25.76 14.38
CA LEU A 95 18.86 25.56 15.71
C LEU A 95 17.49 26.23 15.77
N ASN A 96 16.43 25.42 15.86
CA ASN A 96 15.09 25.91 16.11
C ASN A 96 14.86 26.02 17.63
N LEU A 97 14.79 27.24 18.13
CA LEU A 97 14.63 27.52 19.57
C LEU A 97 13.17 27.30 20.05
N GLU A 98 12.18 27.29 19.16
CA GLU A 98 10.79 27.08 19.56
C GLU A 98 10.53 25.59 19.83
N SER A 99 11.05 24.71 18.95
CA SER A 99 10.92 23.25 19.08
C SER A 99 12.07 22.59 19.82
N LEU A 100 13.19 23.31 20.06
CA LEU A 100 14.44 22.78 20.60
C LEU A 100 14.98 21.62 19.77
N THR A 101 15.01 21.78 18.47
CA THR A 101 15.51 20.82 17.49
C THR A 101 16.61 21.43 16.64
N ILE A 102 17.39 20.56 16.00
CA ILE A 102 18.42 20.96 15.04
C ILE A 102 18.04 20.40 13.68
N ASP A 103 17.89 21.28 12.70
CA ASP A 103 17.74 20.89 11.31
C ASP A 103 19.11 20.84 10.65
N LEU A 104 19.49 19.66 10.15
CA LEU A 104 20.76 19.37 9.53
C LEU A 104 20.63 19.38 8.01
N THR A 105 21.56 20.08 7.35
CA THR A 105 21.70 20.02 5.89
C THR A 105 23.10 19.55 5.54
N LEU A 106 23.21 18.56 4.65
CA LEU A 106 24.47 17.98 4.21
C LEU A 106 24.74 18.34 2.76
N PRO A 107 26.01 18.56 2.37
CA PRO A 107 26.37 18.75 0.97
C PRO A 107 26.26 17.44 0.22
N GLN A 108 25.90 17.48 -1.05
CA GLN A 108 25.71 16.26 -1.88
C GLN A 108 26.98 15.39 -1.95
N GLU A 109 28.14 15.99 -1.86
CA GLU A 109 29.44 15.30 -1.87
C GLU A 109 29.72 14.50 -0.58
N ALA A 110 29.03 14.83 0.50
CA ALA A 110 29.15 14.11 1.77
C ALA A 110 28.27 12.86 1.82
N LEU A 111 27.24 12.80 1.00
CA LEU A 111 26.30 11.69 0.99
C LEU A 111 26.95 10.44 0.41
N SER A 112 26.78 9.31 1.10
CA SER A 112 27.18 8.01 0.57
C SER A 112 26.40 7.78 -0.74
N GLU A 113 27.09 7.31 -1.77
CA GLU A 113 26.41 6.74 -2.94
C GLU A 113 25.59 5.55 -2.43
N ARG A 114 24.31 5.78 -2.24
CA ARG A 114 23.38 4.68 -2.00
C ARG A 114 23.18 3.96 -3.33
N THR A 115 24.05 3.00 -3.61
CA THR A 115 23.74 1.93 -4.51
C THR A 115 22.55 1.22 -3.88
N LEU A 116 21.36 1.42 -4.43
CA LEU A 116 20.26 0.49 -4.27
C LEU A 116 20.71 -0.81 -4.93
N ASN A 117 21.54 -1.57 -4.20
CA ASN A 117 21.91 -2.91 -4.63
C ASN A 117 20.66 -3.76 -4.54
N ALA A 118 20.05 -4.00 -5.67
CA ALA A 118 18.96 -4.93 -5.84
C ALA A 118 19.32 -6.38 -5.40
N SER A 119 20.57 -6.63 -5.10
CA SER A 119 21.09 -7.88 -4.56
C SER A 119 21.21 -7.89 -3.04
N GLN A 120 20.70 -6.90 -2.33
CA GLN A 120 20.70 -6.94 -0.87
C GLN A 120 19.84 -8.10 -0.40
N GLN A 121 20.37 -8.86 0.55
CA GLN A 121 19.62 -9.86 1.29
C GLN A 121 18.33 -9.19 1.81
N TYR A 122 17.20 -9.73 1.40
CA TYR A 122 15.90 -9.29 1.90
C TYR A 122 15.95 -9.32 3.43
N PRO A 123 15.73 -8.20 4.12
CA PRO A 123 15.75 -8.22 5.57
C PRO A 123 14.66 -9.17 6.07
N PRO A 124 14.93 -9.98 7.10
CA PRO A 124 13.92 -10.87 7.64
C PRO A 124 12.69 -10.05 8.06
N PHE A 125 11.51 -10.56 7.76
CA PHE A 125 10.26 -9.92 8.10
C PHE A 125 10.13 -9.73 9.61
N GLN A 126 9.92 -8.50 10.06
CA GLN A 126 9.73 -8.16 11.48
C GLN A 126 8.25 -7.92 11.74
N ALA A 127 7.58 -8.94 12.26
CA ALA A 127 6.17 -8.86 12.59
C ALA A 127 5.90 -7.89 13.74
N SER A 128 4.89 -7.05 13.59
CA SER A 128 4.33 -6.31 14.72
C SER A 128 3.56 -7.23 15.66
N ALA A 129 3.47 -6.82 16.94
CA ALA A 129 2.68 -7.56 17.91
C ALA A 129 1.22 -7.69 17.43
N SER A 130 0.77 -8.94 17.30
CA SER A 130 -0.60 -9.29 16.92
C SER A 130 -1.29 -10.04 18.05
N GLY A 131 -2.62 -10.13 17.98
CA GLY A 131 -3.36 -11.00 18.91
C GLY A 131 -2.95 -12.46 18.77
N SER A 132 -3.03 -13.20 19.88
CA SER A 132 -2.86 -14.67 19.87
C SER A 132 -3.98 -15.37 19.11
N VAL A 133 -5.18 -14.78 19.16
CA VAL A 133 -6.36 -15.20 18.41
C VAL A 133 -7.02 -13.96 17.81
N SER A 134 -7.24 -13.99 16.52
CA SER A 134 -8.01 -12.96 15.81
C SER A 134 -9.09 -13.62 14.93
N TRP A 135 -10.24 -12.98 14.85
CA TRP A 135 -11.39 -13.50 14.12
C TRP A 135 -12.16 -12.35 13.46
N LEU A 136 -12.23 -12.37 12.14
CA LEU A 136 -12.94 -11.40 11.32
C LEU A 136 -14.12 -12.08 10.64
N ASN A 137 -15.32 -11.50 10.76
CA ASN A 137 -16.51 -11.94 10.07
C ASN A 137 -17.04 -10.78 9.22
N SER A 138 -17.10 -10.99 7.92
CA SER A 138 -17.63 -10.03 6.96
C SER A 138 -18.93 -10.56 6.37
N PHE A 139 -19.94 -9.70 6.35
CA PHE A 139 -21.28 -10.02 5.89
C PHE A 139 -21.68 -9.08 4.76
N ASN A 140 -22.13 -9.66 3.65
CA ASN A 140 -22.76 -8.94 2.54
C ASN A 140 -24.18 -9.43 2.41
N PHE A 141 -25.14 -8.53 2.67
CA PHE A 141 -26.56 -8.76 2.50
C PHE A 141 -26.97 -8.18 1.16
N ALA A 142 -27.69 -8.95 0.36
CA ALA A 142 -28.26 -8.47 -0.88
C ALA A 142 -29.76 -8.83 -0.95
N TYR A 143 -30.55 -7.87 -1.40
CA TYR A 143 -31.95 -8.07 -1.72
C TYR A 143 -32.17 -7.57 -3.13
N ASN A 144 -32.73 -8.45 -3.99
CA ASN A 144 -33.00 -8.17 -5.38
C ASN A 144 -34.49 -8.41 -5.63
N ARG A 145 -35.13 -7.52 -6.39
CA ARG A 145 -36.51 -7.61 -6.81
C ARG A 145 -36.60 -7.38 -8.31
N HIS A 146 -37.27 -8.28 -8.99
CA HIS A 146 -37.54 -8.22 -10.42
C HIS A 146 -39.02 -8.07 -10.64
N TRP A 147 -39.43 -7.19 -11.55
CA TRP A 147 -40.84 -7.06 -11.94
C TRP A 147 -40.95 -6.72 -13.41
N GLN A 148 -41.89 -7.41 -14.03
CA GLN A 148 -42.27 -7.28 -15.45
C GLN A 148 -43.76 -7.47 -15.56
N ASN A 149 -44.52 -6.47 -16.02
CA ASN A 149 -45.98 -6.49 -16.10
C ASN A 149 -46.64 -6.88 -14.76
N GLU A 150 -47.33 -8.04 -14.71
CA GLU A 150 -47.99 -8.57 -13.49
C GLU A 150 -47.13 -9.64 -12.79
N SER A 151 -45.95 -9.99 -13.34
CA SER A 151 -45.03 -10.94 -12.74
C SER A 151 -44.00 -10.23 -11.88
N GLU A 152 -43.82 -10.74 -10.68
CA GLU A 152 -42.85 -10.26 -9.71
C GLU A 152 -42.09 -11.45 -9.11
N SER A 153 -40.81 -11.28 -8.88
CA SER A 153 -39.99 -12.23 -8.13
C SER A 153 -38.96 -11.50 -7.29
N TRP A 154 -38.58 -12.08 -6.20
CA TRP A 154 -37.51 -11.57 -5.36
C TRP A 154 -36.50 -12.66 -4.99
N TYR A 155 -35.30 -12.23 -4.71
CA TYR A 155 -34.18 -13.08 -4.29
C TYR A 155 -33.33 -12.27 -3.29
N SER A 156 -32.95 -12.92 -2.20
CA SER A 156 -32.04 -12.34 -1.21
C SER A 156 -30.89 -13.30 -0.92
N SER A 157 -29.72 -12.74 -0.59
CA SER A 157 -28.56 -13.53 -0.20
C SER A 157 -27.82 -12.89 0.97
N ILE A 158 -27.13 -13.74 1.72
CA ILE A 158 -26.15 -13.36 2.74
C ILE A 158 -24.88 -14.10 2.41
N ASP A 159 -23.83 -13.36 2.01
CA ASP A 159 -22.49 -13.90 1.89
C ASP A 159 -21.77 -13.65 3.21
N TRP A 160 -21.30 -14.71 3.82
CA TRP A 160 -20.58 -14.66 5.07
C TRP A 160 -19.18 -15.22 4.87
N LEU A 161 -18.17 -14.35 4.94
CA LEU A 161 -16.76 -14.70 4.96
C LEU A 161 -16.25 -14.64 6.42
N SER A 162 -15.76 -15.75 6.92
CA SER A 162 -15.15 -15.87 8.24
C SER A 162 -13.66 -16.15 8.09
N GLN A 163 -12.83 -15.30 8.66
CA GLN A 163 -11.37 -15.43 8.68
C GLN A 163 -10.89 -15.50 10.13
N MET A 164 -10.05 -16.46 10.45
CA MET A 164 -9.51 -16.66 11.79
C MET A 164 -8.01 -16.90 11.71
N ASN A 165 -7.26 -16.28 12.60
CA ASN A 165 -5.84 -16.58 12.81
C ASN A 165 -5.64 -17.02 14.27
N VAL A 166 -4.83 -18.06 14.46
CA VAL A 166 -4.42 -18.57 15.78
C VAL A 166 -2.90 -18.70 15.80
N GLY A 167 -2.26 -18.01 16.72
CA GLY A 167 -0.80 -18.02 16.89
C GLY A 167 -0.07 -16.85 16.21
N GLY A 168 -0.79 -15.82 15.73
CA GLY A 168 -0.19 -14.62 15.09
C GLY A 168 0.41 -14.91 13.73
N VAL A 169 1.49 -14.20 13.37
CA VAL A 169 2.10 -14.27 12.04
C VAL A 169 2.60 -15.68 11.70
N SER A 170 3.19 -16.38 12.64
CA SER A 170 3.63 -17.78 12.49
C SER A 170 2.54 -18.80 12.83
N GLY A 171 1.29 -18.37 12.87
CA GLY A 171 0.14 -19.19 13.22
C GLY A 171 -0.60 -19.78 12.02
N ILE A 172 -1.71 -20.44 12.32
CA ILE A 172 -2.59 -21.03 11.32
C ILE A 172 -3.70 -20.04 10.99
N ASN A 173 -3.95 -19.86 9.70
CA ASN A 173 -5.04 -19.07 9.15
C ASN A 173 -6.15 -19.99 8.65
N LEU A 174 -7.39 -19.62 8.91
CA LEU A 174 -8.61 -20.29 8.44
C LEU A 174 -9.46 -19.30 7.67
N GLN A 175 -9.99 -19.70 6.53
CA GLN A 175 -10.96 -18.92 5.75
C GLN A 175 -12.14 -19.83 5.40
N LEU A 176 -13.35 -19.34 5.67
CA LEU A 176 -14.60 -20.07 5.46
C LEU A 176 -15.57 -19.13 4.73
N ALA A 177 -15.88 -19.46 3.49
CA ALA A 177 -16.93 -18.77 2.74
C ALA A 177 -18.25 -19.54 2.84
N ASN A 178 -19.35 -18.83 3.08
CA ASN A 178 -20.67 -19.39 3.27
C ASN A 178 -21.70 -18.47 2.60
N HIS A 179 -22.69 -19.07 1.97
CA HIS A 179 -23.74 -18.35 1.25
C HIS A 179 -25.12 -18.87 1.70
N LEU A 180 -25.96 -17.96 2.12
CA LEU A 180 -27.39 -18.25 2.33
C LEU A 180 -28.18 -17.57 1.22
N GLN A 181 -28.98 -18.31 0.54
CA GLN A 181 -29.86 -17.83 -0.53
C GLN A 181 -31.31 -18.09 -0.16
N MET A 182 -32.17 -17.12 -0.45
CA MET A 182 -33.59 -17.18 -0.14
C MET A 182 -34.37 -16.57 -1.30
N ASP A 183 -35.34 -17.28 -1.77
CA ASP A 183 -36.31 -16.83 -2.76
C ASP A 183 -37.74 -17.21 -2.33
N GLU A 184 -38.72 -17.14 -3.23
CA GLU A 184 -40.10 -17.45 -2.94
C GLU A 184 -40.37 -18.94 -2.66
N GLU A 185 -39.50 -19.83 -3.18
CA GLU A 185 -39.71 -21.29 -3.17
C GLU A 185 -38.68 -22.00 -2.27
N SER A 186 -37.48 -21.43 -2.05
CA SER A 186 -36.37 -22.10 -1.37
C SER A 186 -35.60 -21.22 -0.38
N HIS A 187 -34.97 -21.91 0.58
CA HIS A 187 -34.01 -21.36 1.53
C HIS A 187 -32.81 -22.29 1.57
N ASP A 188 -31.76 -21.92 0.83
CA ASP A 188 -30.63 -22.78 0.62
C ASP A 188 -29.38 -22.25 1.32
N TYR A 189 -28.67 -23.14 1.99
CA TYR A 189 -27.32 -22.90 2.47
C TYR A 189 -26.35 -23.55 1.49
N VAL A 190 -25.50 -22.70 0.90
CA VAL A 190 -24.48 -23.12 -0.04
C VAL A 190 -23.10 -22.92 0.62
N ARG A 191 -22.39 -24.01 0.80
CA ARG A 191 -21.01 -23.96 1.25
C ARG A 191 -20.13 -23.41 0.11
N GLY A 192 -19.38 -22.35 0.41
CA GLY A 192 -18.30 -21.87 -0.44
C GLY A 192 -16.97 -22.55 -0.15
N GLU A 193 -15.86 -21.88 -0.46
CA GLU A 193 -14.51 -22.40 -0.23
C GLU A 193 -14.10 -22.35 1.24
N TRP A 194 -13.54 -23.45 1.72
CA TRP A 194 -12.96 -23.56 3.05
C TRP A 194 -11.49 -23.92 2.97
N LEU A 195 -10.66 -23.08 3.54
CA LEU A 195 -9.21 -23.13 3.42
C LEU A 195 -8.54 -22.93 4.78
N ALA A 196 -7.59 -23.81 5.10
CA ALA A 196 -6.63 -23.58 6.19
C ALA A 196 -5.22 -23.44 5.58
N PHE A 197 -4.43 -22.46 6.04
CA PHE A 197 -3.08 -22.27 5.53
C PHE A 197 -2.12 -21.76 6.59
N TYR A 198 -0.86 -22.04 6.36
CA TYR A 198 0.30 -21.59 7.11
C TYR A 198 1.27 -20.88 6.17
N ASP A 199 1.79 -19.73 6.59
CA ASP A 199 2.73 -18.90 5.86
C ASP A 199 4.07 -18.82 6.59
N ASP A 200 5.15 -18.98 5.84
CA ASP A 200 6.51 -18.71 6.29
C ASP A 200 7.10 -17.57 5.42
N PRO A 201 7.14 -16.32 5.92
CA PRO A 201 7.65 -15.19 5.15
C PRO A 201 9.17 -15.26 4.92
N ASP A 202 9.94 -15.95 5.75
CA ASP A 202 11.39 -16.09 5.57
C ASP A 202 11.75 -17.02 4.41
N LEU A 203 10.95 -18.09 4.22
CA LEU A 203 11.09 -19.07 3.14
C LEU A 203 10.15 -18.81 1.95
N PRO A 204 9.47 -17.68 1.86
CA PRO A 204 8.26 -17.32 1.11
C PRO A 204 7.39 -18.52 0.70
N LEU A 205 7.03 -19.33 1.68
CA LEU A 205 6.31 -20.59 1.50
C LEU A 205 4.91 -20.52 2.10
N ARG A 206 3.92 -20.95 1.34
CA ARG A 206 2.56 -21.23 1.84
C ARG A 206 2.25 -22.71 1.75
N ALA A 207 1.75 -23.27 2.84
CA ALA A 207 1.18 -24.61 2.90
C ALA A 207 -0.32 -24.49 3.18
N SER A 208 -1.16 -25.08 2.33
CA SER A 208 -2.62 -24.95 2.39
C SER A 208 -3.30 -26.29 2.35
N VAL A 209 -4.45 -26.43 3.02
CA VAL A 209 -5.31 -27.60 3.00
C VAL A 209 -6.79 -27.19 2.97
N GLY A 210 -7.60 -27.92 2.22
CA GLY A 210 -9.01 -27.63 2.02
C GLY A 210 -9.30 -27.39 0.54
N ASP A 211 -10.09 -26.36 0.21
CA ASP A 211 -10.36 -25.95 -1.15
C ASP A 211 -9.20 -25.05 -1.61
N VAL A 212 -8.23 -25.65 -2.26
CA VAL A 212 -6.98 -25.01 -2.68
C VAL A 212 -6.98 -24.75 -4.18
N PHE A 213 -6.17 -23.80 -4.62
CA PHE A 213 -5.91 -23.56 -6.02
C PHE A 213 -4.47 -24.01 -6.33
N SER A 214 -4.30 -24.86 -7.35
CA SER A 214 -2.97 -25.30 -7.74
C SER A 214 -2.24 -24.22 -8.51
N GLY A 215 -0.91 -24.19 -8.38
CA GLY A 215 -0.08 -23.30 -9.18
C GLY A 215 -0.19 -23.59 -10.69
N GLU A 216 0.10 -22.59 -11.51
CA GLU A 216 0.12 -22.66 -12.96
C GLU A 216 1.52 -22.38 -13.51
N SER A 217 1.95 -23.10 -14.55
CA SER A 217 3.19 -22.85 -15.27
C SER A 217 3.17 -23.48 -16.65
N GLY A 218 3.70 -22.80 -17.65
CA GLY A 218 3.72 -23.25 -19.03
C GLY A 218 2.33 -23.42 -19.63
N HIS A 219 1.96 -24.65 -20.01
CA HIS A 219 0.61 -24.99 -20.47
C HIS A 219 -0.20 -25.74 -19.39
N LEU A 220 0.31 -25.78 -18.16
CA LEU A 220 -0.40 -26.33 -17.02
C LEU A 220 -1.24 -25.23 -16.37
N TYR A 221 -2.54 -25.35 -16.45
CA TYR A 221 -3.48 -24.40 -15.85
C TYR A 221 -3.63 -24.64 -14.36
N GLY A 222 -3.91 -23.56 -13.63
CA GLY A 222 -4.35 -23.64 -12.25
C GLY A 222 -5.70 -24.35 -12.12
N LEU A 223 -5.80 -25.23 -11.12
CA LEU A 223 -7.00 -26.03 -10.86
C LEU A 223 -7.49 -25.80 -9.45
N ALA A 224 -8.80 -25.61 -9.28
CA ALA A 224 -9.43 -25.67 -7.98
C ALA A 224 -9.52 -27.11 -7.50
N LEU A 225 -8.95 -27.41 -6.35
CA LEU A 225 -8.82 -28.77 -5.81
C LEU A 225 -9.28 -28.81 -4.35
N GLY A 226 -10.06 -29.84 -4.01
CA GLY A 226 -10.19 -30.25 -2.60
C GLY A 226 -8.99 -31.10 -2.20
N GLY A 227 -8.02 -30.50 -1.48
CA GLY A 227 -6.77 -31.18 -1.26
C GLY A 227 -5.74 -30.40 -0.45
N PHE A 228 -4.48 -30.51 -0.88
CA PHE A 228 -3.32 -29.92 -0.23
C PHE A 228 -2.42 -29.25 -1.28
N THR A 229 -1.86 -28.08 -0.93
CA THR A 229 -0.89 -27.35 -1.77
C THR A 229 0.26 -26.84 -0.91
N VAL A 230 1.48 -26.94 -1.46
CA VAL A 230 2.67 -26.23 -0.96
C VAL A 230 3.26 -25.46 -2.13
N GLU A 231 3.47 -24.17 -1.94
CA GLU A 231 3.93 -23.28 -3.02
C GLU A 231 4.80 -22.15 -2.50
N SER A 232 5.67 -21.65 -3.37
CA SER A 232 6.35 -20.38 -3.15
C SER A 232 5.40 -19.22 -3.42
N ARG A 233 5.41 -18.19 -2.55
CA ARG A 233 4.56 -17.01 -2.66
C ARG A 233 5.36 -15.73 -2.42
N TYR A 234 6.33 -15.46 -3.26
CA TYR A 234 7.20 -14.30 -3.13
C TYR A 234 6.43 -12.97 -3.10
N ALA A 235 5.51 -12.77 -4.04
CA ALA A 235 4.74 -11.53 -4.15
C ALA A 235 3.89 -11.25 -2.90
N ASP A 236 3.33 -12.30 -2.28
CA ASP A 236 2.48 -12.17 -1.11
C ASP A 236 3.28 -12.04 0.19
N LEU A 237 4.32 -12.88 0.35
CA LEU A 237 5.04 -13.07 1.63
C LEU A 237 6.29 -12.20 1.75
N GLN A 238 6.84 -11.74 0.64
CA GLN A 238 7.96 -10.81 0.55
C GLN A 238 7.66 -9.70 -0.47
N PRO A 239 6.63 -8.87 -0.24
CA PRO A 239 6.13 -7.92 -1.24
C PRO A 239 7.15 -6.86 -1.67
N GLU A 240 8.17 -6.62 -0.85
CA GLU A 240 9.25 -5.67 -1.17
C GLU A 240 10.38 -6.32 -1.99
N ARG A 241 10.34 -7.65 -2.19
CA ARG A 241 11.37 -8.38 -2.92
C ARG A 241 11.07 -8.45 -4.40
N SER A 242 11.98 -7.92 -5.24
CA SER A 242 11.93 -8.18 -6.67
C SER A 242 12.32 -9.62 -6.98
N ILE A 243 11.46 -10.34 -7.67
CA ILE A 243 11.73 -11.69 -8.16
C ILE A 243 12.13 -11.73 -9.63
N SER A 244 11.87 -10.66 -10.37
CA SER A 244 12.24 -10.53 -11.78
C SER A 244 13.58 -9.85 -11.94
N PRO A 245 14.41 -10.26 -12.89
CA PRO A 245 15.58 -9.50 -13.30
C PRO A 245 15.11 -8.13 -13.78
N GLN A 246 15.68 -7.10 -13.20
CA GLN A 246 15.18 -5.74 -13.35
C GLN A 246 15.42 -5.17 -14.74
N SER A 247 14.37 -4.81 -15.44
CA SER A 247 14.44 -3.73 -16.40
C SER A 247 14.17 -2.43 -15.61
N SER A 248 15.20 -1.61 -15.41
CA SER A 248 15.10 -0.44 -14.55
C SER A 248 14.44 0.71 -15.29
N GLN A 249 13.19 1.01 -14.96
CA GLN A 249 12.62 2.33 -15.25
C GLN A 249 13.20 3.31 -14.24
N GLN A 250 13.99 4.26 -14.71
CA GLN A 250 14.57 5.30 -13.87
C GLN A 250 13.62 6.48 -13.80
N LEU A 251 13.10 6.75 -12.61
CA LEU A 251 12.42 7.99 -12.28
C LEU A 251 13.47 8.97 -11.73
N LEU A 252 13.64 10.12 -12.37
CA LEU A 252 14.50 11.18 -11.88
C LEU A 252 13.66 12.26 -11.21
N LEU A 253 13.72 12.37 -9.90
CA LEU A 253 13.10 13.45 -9.14
C LEU A 253 14.10 14.57 -8.95
N GLN A 254 13.80 15.77 -9.46
CA GLN A 254 14.65 16.97 -9.30
C GLN A 254 14.46 17.62 -7.92
N GLU A 255 13.33 17.40 -7.29
CA GLU A 255 12.95 17.84 -5.95
C GLU A 255 12.09 16.78 -5.26
N SER A 256 11.93 16.85 -3.95
CA SER A 256 11.08 15.91 -3.21
C SER A 256 9.65 15.97 -3.72
N ALA A 257 9.05 14.82 -3.96
CA ALA A 257 7.73 14.71 -4.55
C ALA A 257 6.94 13.56 -3.91
N GLU A 258 5.62 13.68 -3.93
CA GLU A 258 4.72 12.56 -3.72
C GLU A 258 4.55 11.81 -5.03
N VAL A 259 4.87 10.52 -5.01
CA VAL A 259 4.80 9.67 -6.19
C VAL A 259 3.70 8.64 -5.99
N GLU A 260 2.75 8.63 -6.92
CA GLU A 260 1.68 7.64 -6.98
C GLU A 260 1.87 6.77 -8.21
N VAL A 261 1.75 5.46 -8.06
CA VAL A 261 1.88 4.51 -9.16
C VAL A 261 0.56 3.77 -9.35
N TYR A 262 0.08 3.82 -10.58
CA TYR A 262 -1.13 3.14 -11.02
C TYR A 262 -0.78 2.05 -12.01
N VAL A 263 -1.41 0.88 -11.90
CA VAL A 263 -1.35 -0.22 -12.87
C VAL A 263 -2.76 -0.48 -13.35
N ASN A 264 -2.98 -0.43 -14.65
CA ASN A 264 -4.30 -0.62 -15.27
C ASN A 264 -5.41 0.29 -14.67
N GLY A 265 -5.01 1.48 -14.18
CA GLY A 265 -5.91 2.45 -13.54
C GLY A 265 -6.12 2.25 -12.03
N GLU A 266 -5.56 1.18 -11.44
CA GLU A 266 -5.58 0.96 -9.99
C GLU A 266 -4.30 1.45 -9.33
N ARG A 267 -4.41 2.19 -8.25
CA ARG A 267 -3.25 2.69 -7.49
C ARG A 267 -2.60 1.56 -6.70
N VAL A 268 -1.41 1.16 -7.12
CA VAL A 268 -0.64 0.08 -6.49
C VAL A 268 0.38 0.58 -5.45
N SER A 269 0.80 1.83 -5.55
CA SER A 269 1.76 2.44 -4.63
C SER A 269 1.57 3.94 -4.53
N SER A 270 1.80 4.51 -3.36
CA SER A 270 1.99 5.94 -3.16
C SER A 270 2.98 6.18 -2.04
N GLY A 271 3.84 7.19 -2.20
CA GLY A 271 4.83 7.54 -1.20
C GLY A 271 5.55 8.84 -1.52
N ARG A 272 6.09 9.47 -0.49
CA ARG A 272 6.92 10.65 -0.66
C ARG A 272 8.37 10.22 -0.86
N LEU A 273 8.95 10.68 -1.94
CA LEU A 273 10.33 10.41 -2.32
C LEU A 273 11.14 11.72 -2.31
N GLU A 274 12.37 11.64 -1.88
CA GLU A 274 13.32 12.77 -1.94
C GLU A 274 13.84 12.99 -3.37
N ALA A 275 14.49 14.12 -3.63
CA ALA A 275 15.19 14.34 -4.91
C ALA A 275 16.22 13.23 -5.14
N GLY A 276 16.24 12.65 -6.35
CA GLY A 276 17.16 11.56 -6.67
C GLY A 276 16.71 10.72 -7.86
N ARG A 277 17.49 9.68 -8.13
CA ARG A 277 17.15 8.67 -9.14
C ARG A 277 16.56 7.45 -8.48
N TYR A 278 15.37 7.07 -8.93
CA TYR A 278 14.64 5.92 -8.43
C TYR A 278 14.41 4.92 -9.56
N ASN A 279 14.56 3.65 -9.24
CA ASN A 279 14.14 2.58 -10.12
C ASN A 279 12.75 2.12 -9.67
N LEU A 280 11.76 2.21 -10.56
CA LEU A 280 10.44 1.63 -10.35
C LEU A 280 10.56 0.11 -10.48
N GLN A 281 10.42 -0.57 -9.36
CA GLN A 281 10.55 -2.02 -9.25
C GLN A 281 9.38 -2.57 -8.46
N ASN A 282 9.12 -3.88 -8.60
CA ASN A 282 8.10 -4.61 -7.85
C ASN A 282 6.67 -4.11 -8.08
N LEU A 283 6.36 -3.69 -9.30
CA LEU A 283 4.99 -3.44 -9.66
C LEU A 283 4.25 -4.78 -9.72
N ILE A 284 3.09 -4.85 -9.07
CA ILE A 284 2.18 -5.97 -9.22
C ILE A 284 1.53 -5.82 -10.59
N LEU A 285 1.97 -6.62 -11.55
CA LEU A 285 1.52 -6.54 -12.93
C LEU A 285 0.73 -7.79 -13.29
N ASP A 286 -0.36 -7.60 -14.02
CA ASP A 286 -1.10 -8.71 -14.63
C ASP A 286 -0.33 -9.30 -15.80
N ASN A 287 -0.55 -10.58 -16.11
CA ASN A 287 0.06 -11.20 -17.29
C ASN A 287 -0.39 -10.48 -18.57
N GLY A 288 0.57 -10.00 -19.33
CA GLY A 288 0.34 -9.28 -20.58
C GLY A 288 0.71 -7.81 -20.52
N ALA A 289 0.02 -7.00 -21.30
CA ALA A 289 0.26 -5.56 -21.35
C ALA A 289 -0.40 -4.87 -20.15
N ASN A 290 0.40 -4.18 -19.35
CA ASN A 290 -0.08 -3.36 -18.26
C ASN A 290 0.15 -1.89 -18.61
N GLU A 291 -0.86 -1.06 -18.42
CA GLU A 291 -0.72 0.39 -18.46
C GLU A 291 -0.26 0.87 -17.08
N ILE A 292 0.94 1.40 -17.01
CA ILE A 292 1.48 1.94 -15.77
C ILE A 292 1.45 3.46 -15.88
N THR A 293 0.80 4.10 -14.92
CA THR A 293 0.78 5.55 -14.80
C THR A 293 1.47 5.94 -13.50
N VAL A 294 2.52 6.74 -13.60
CA VAL A 294 3.22 7.33 -12.46
C VAL A 294 2.87 8.80 -12.38
N VAL A 295 2.23 9.19 -11.31
CA VAL A 295 1.89 10.59 -11.02
C VAL A 295 2.86 11.11 -9.98
N VAL A 296 3.61 12.15 -10.35
CA VAL A 296 4.58 12.81 -9.49
C VAL A 296 4.06 14.18 -9.10
N ASN A 297 3.73 14.37 -7.84
CA ASN A 297 3.25 15.62 -7.29
C ASN A 297 4.38 16.30 -6.50
N TYR A 298 4.95 17.35 -7.07
CA TYR A 298 6.01 18.12 -6.43
C TYR A 298 5.45 19.11 -5.41
N LEU A 299 6.21 19.37 -4.35
CA LEU A 299 5.86 20.38 -3.34
C LEU A 299 5.67 21.80 -3.94
N SER A 300 6.33 22.08 -5.07
CA SER A 300 6.15 23.32 -5.85
C SER A 300 4.76 23.45 -6.48
N GLY A 301 3.90 22.43 -6.39
CA GLY A 301 2.61 22.36 -7.08
C GLY A 301 2.71 21.92 -8.54
N ARG A 302 3.91 21.59 -9.03
CA ARG A 302 4.09 20.98 -10.35
C ARG A 302 3.69 19.52 -10.29
N GLN A 303 2.91 19.06 -11.26
CA GLN A 303 2.56 17.66 -11.44
C GLN A 303 3.18 17.14 -12.73
N GLU A 304 3.76 15.96 -12.67
CA GLU A 304 4.28 15.23 -13.83
C GLU A 304 3.60 13.87 -13.88
N VAL A 305 3.08 13.50 -15.05
CA VAL A 305 2.42 12.21 -15.24
C VAL A 305 3.18 11.45 -16.32
N LEU A 306 3.75 10.34 -15.94
CA LEU A 306 4.46 9.41 -16.82
C LEU A 306 3.55 8.19 -17.05
N THR A 307 3.09 7.98 -18.27
CA THR A 307 2.32 6.80 -18.63
C THR A 307 3.11 5.95 -19.60
N PHE A 308 3.27 4.69 -19.29
CA PHE A 308 3.95 3.73 -20.15
C PHE A 308 3.28 2.37 -20.08
N THR A 309 3.40 1.59 -21.13
CA THR A 309 2.88 0.23 -21.16
C THR A 309 4.02 -0.74 -20.88
N GLN A 310 3.89 -1.51 -19.82
CA GLN A 310 4.83 -2.57 -19.50
C GLN A 310 4.20 -3.94 -19.77
N PHE A 311 4.86 -4.73 -20.60
CA PHE A 311 4.55 -6.15 -20.72
C PHE A 311 5.26 -6.89 -19.60
N TYR A 312 4.48 -7.50 -18.72
CA TYR A 312 5.01 -8.30 -17.64
C TYR A 312 5.19 -9.74 -18.13
N ASN A 313 6.44 -10.18 -18.18
CA ASN A 313 6.76 -11.59 -18.30
C ASN A 313 7.16 -12.09 -16.91
N ALA A 314 6.19 -12.56 -16.14
CA ALA A 314 6.36 -13.06 -14.78
C ALA A 314 7.31 -14.26 -14.65
N ARG A 315 7.91 -14.70 -15.76
CA ARG A 315 8.62 -15.97 -15.88
C ARG A 315 10.14 -15.86 -15.89
N LEU A 316 10.69 -14.64 -15.90
CA LEU A 316 12.14 -14.47 -15.76
C LEU A 316 12.47 -14.21 -14.28
N LEU A 317 13.13 -15.18 -13.64
CA LEU A 317 13.51 -15.13 -12.24
C LEU A 317 14.94 -14.64 -12.07
N GLN A 318 15.23 -13.87 -11.04
CA GLN A 318 16.61 -13.55 -10.63
C GLN A 318 17.42 -14.82 -10.41
N GLN A 319 18.73 -14.71 -10.65
CA GLN A 319 19.64 -15.83 -10.42
C GLN A 319 19.53 -16.40 -9.01
N GLY A 320 19.34 -17.71 -8.90
CA GLY A 320 19.26 -18.43 -7.64
C GLY A 320 17.88 -18.49 -7.02
N LEU A 321 16.86 -17.81 -7.58
CA LEU A 321 15.47 -17.95 -7.11
C LEU A 321 14.83 -19.21 -7.67
N LEU A 322 14.04 -19.86 -6.83
CA LEU A 322 13.25 -21.03 -7.14
C LEU A 322 11.77 -20.72 -6.89
N ASP A 323 10.96 -20.73 -7.94
CA ASP A 323 9.50 -20.68 -7.87
C ASP A 323 8.91 -22.07 -8.08
N TYR A 324 7.98 -22.49 -7.22
CA TYR A 324 7.43 -23.84 -7.26
C TYR A 324 6.05 -23.93 -6.64
N ALA A 325 5.26 -24.87 -7.14
CA ALA A 325 4.03 -25.32 -6.48
C ALA A 325 3.88 -26.82 -6.62
N PHE A 326 3.36 -27.46 -5.60
CA PHE A 326 2.97 -28.85 -5.60
C PHE A 326 1.61 -29.03 -4.95
N SER A 327 0.67 -29.62 -5.65
CA SER A 327 -0.71 -29.80 -5.21
C SER A 327 -1.19 -31.24 -5.41
N VAL A 328 -1.97 -31.74 -4.49
CA VAL A 328 -2.64 -33.05 -4.58
C VAL A 328 -4.07 -32.89 -4.10
N GLY A 329 -5.04 -33.35 -4.89
CA GLY A 329 -6.44 -33.24 -4.52
C GLY A 329 -7.38 -33.80 -5.58
N ARG A 330 -8.65 -33.48 -5.40
CA ARG A 330 -9.75 -33.79 -6.33
C ARG A 330 -10.25 -32.51 -6.95
N PRO A 331 -10.48 -32.43 -8.29
CA PRO A 331 -10.99 -31.21 -8.91
C PRO A 331 -12.33 -30.79 -8.30
N ILE A 332 -12.46 -29.47 -8.14
CA ILE A 332 -13.71 -28.84 -7.69
C ILE A 332 -14.57 -28.54 -8.88
N VAL A 333 -15.83 -28.87 -8.77
CA VAL A 333 -16.90 -28.46 -9.69
C VAL A 333 -17.87 -27.59 -8.91
N TYR A 334 -18.08 -26.36 -9.40
CA TYR A 334 -19.06 -25.45 -8.83
C TYR A 334 -20.43 -25.75 -9.43
N GLN A 335 -21.39 -26.12 -8.59
CA GLN A 335 -22.78 -26.36 -8.96
C GLN A 335 -23.71 -25.37 -8.24
N GLU A 336 -24.96 -25.28 -8.65
CA GLU A 336 -25.97 -24.44 -7.99
C GLU A 336 -26.11 -24.75 -6.49
N GLN A 337 -25.89 -26.01 -6.11
CA GLN A 337 -25.99 -26.50 -4.72
C GLN A 337 -24.67 -26.38 -3.93
N GLY A 338 -23.61 -25.82 -4.52
CA GLY A 338 -22.32 -25.61 -3.89
C GLY A 338 -21.16 -26.32 -4.55
N ILE A 339 -20.17 -26.67 -3.73
CA ILE A 339 -18.93 -27.29 -4.18
C ILE A 339 -19.08 -28.82 -4.17
N GLU A 340 -18.82 -29.42 -5.33
CA GLU A 340 -18.66 -30.87 -5.49
C GLU A 340 -17.23 -31.23 -5.91
N TYR A 341 -16.80 -32.44 -5.62
CA TYR A 341 -15.47 -32.93 -5.98
C TYR A 341 -15.60 -34.03 -7.02
N GLU A 342 -14.91 -33.89 -8.15
CA GLU A 342 -14.82 -34.97 -9.15
C GLU A 342 -14.22 -36.24 -8.53
N ASP A 343 -14.59 -37.39 -9.10
CA ASP A 343 -14.09 -38.69 -8.60
C ASP A 343 -12.70 -39.08 -9.19
N ALA A 344 -11.85 -38.07 -9.37
CA ALA A 344 -10.50 -38.19 -9.91
C ALA A 344 -9.49 -37.58 -8.93
N TRP A 345 -8.44 -38.35 -8.57
CA TRP A 345 -7.30 -37.85 -7.82
C TRP A 345 -6.25 -37.31 -8.78
N LEU A 346 -5.80 -36.09 -8.54
CA LEU A 346 -4.74 -35.42 -9.29
C LEU A 346 -3.55 -35.11 -8.39
N ALA A 347 -2.36 -35.23 -8.96
CA ALA A 347 -1.15 -34.60 -8.43
C ALA A 347 -0.60 -33.67 -9.51
N THR A 348 -0.38 -32.41 -9.19
CA THR A 348 0.09 -31.40 -10.14
C THR A 348 1.16 -30.55 -9.48
N GLY A 349 2.11 -30.07 -10.27
CA GLY A 349 3.13 -29.18 -9.77
C GLY A 349 4.09 -28.70 -10.83
N TYR A 350 4.83 -27.68 -10.46
CA TYR A 350 5.88 -27.10 -11.29
C TYR A 350 7.05 -26.63 -10.43
N PHE A 351 8.17 -26.41 -11.08
CA PHE A 351 9.28 -25.63 -10.58
C PHE A 351 9.90 -24.80 -11.70
N GLU A 352 10.30 -23.58 -11.38
CA GLU A 352 11.03 -22.65 -12.24
C GLU A 352 12.23 -22.12 -11.48
N TYR A 353 13.41 -22.11 -12.11
CA TYR A 353 14.66 -21.71 -11.47
C TYR A 353 15.41 -20.68 -12.31
N GLY A 354 15.76 -19.57 -11.68
CA GLY A 354 16.65 -18.56 -12.25
C GLY A 354 18.10 -19.06 -12.28
N VAL A 355 18.51 -19.60 -13.43
CA VAL A 355 19.88 -20.13 -13.64
C VAL A 355 20.87 -18.97 -13.70
N ALA A 356 20.47 -17.90 -14.36
CA ALA A 356 21.18 -16.63 -14.47
C ALA A 356 20.14 -15.52 -14.67
N ASP A 357 20.51 -14.25 -14.47
CA ASP A 357 19.59 -13.13 -14.64
C ASP A 357 19.03 -13.00 -16.08
N TRP A 358 19.60 -13.72 -17.02
CA TRP A 358 19.13 -13.78 -18.42
C TRP A 358 18.49 -15.11 -18.79
N LEU A 359 18.42 -16.11 -17.88
CA LEU A 359 17.92 -17.46 -18.16
C LEU A 359 17.14 -18.04 -16.98
N THR A 360 15.87 -18.31 -17.20
CA THR A 360 15.03 -19.14 -16.32
C THR A 360 14.68 -20.45 -17.02
N LEU A 361 14.82 -21.56 -16.33
CA LEU A 361 14.39 -22.89 -16.78
C LEU A 361 13.35 -23.44 -15.83
N GLY A 362 12.37 -24.15 -16.37
CA GLY A 362 11.34 -24.80 -15.56
C GLY A 362 10.78 -26.06 -16.19
N SER A 363 10.05 -26.79 -15.36
CA SER A 363 9.32 -27.99 -15.72
C SER A 363 8.03 -28.07 -14.94
N ASN A 364 7.02 -28.67 -15.55
CA ASN A 364 5.72 -28.89 -14.92
C ASN A 364 5.21 -30.29 -15.21
N ALA A 365 4.35 -30.83 -14.36
CA ALA A 365 3.71 -32.12 -14.55
C ALA A 365 2.34 -32.14 -13.88
N LEU A 366 1.41 -32.84 -14.50
CA LEU A 366 0.14 -33.25 -13.94
C LEU A 366 -0.02 -34.75 -14.12
N TRP A 367 -0.40 -35.42 -13.07
CA TRP A 367 -0.67 -36.85 -13.08
C TRP A 367 -2.08 -37.13 -12.58
N ALA A 368 -2.79 -37.99 -13.30
CA ALA A 368 -4.06 -38.60 -12.93
C ALA A 368 -4.03 -40.08 -13.28
N LYS A 369 -5.01 -40.85 -12.76
CA LYS A 369 -5.08 -42.29 -13.05
C LYS A 369 -5.31 -42.54 -14.57
N GLU A 370 -6.06 -41.71 -15.21
CA GLU A 370 -6.50 -41.83 -16.62
C GLU A 370 -5.49 -41.26 -17.62
N GLY A 371 -4.62 -40.33 -17.16
CA GLY A 371 -3.67 -39.70 -18.05
C GLY A 371 -2.80 -38.65 -17.32
N GLY A 372 -1.98 -37.93 -18.08
CA GLY A 372 -1.11 -36.92 -17.50
C GLY A 372 -0.59 -35.92 -18.51
N VAL A 373 0.06 -34.88 -18.01
CA VAL A 373 0.78 -33.85 -18.76
C VAL A 373 2.18 -33.74 -18.20
N ILE A 374 3.15 -33.55 -19.07
CA ILE A 374 4.51 -33.15 -18.69
C ILE A 374 4.95 -32.01 -19.59
N GLY A 375 5.56 -30.98 -19.02
CA GLY A 375 6.00 -29.81 -19.76
C GLY A 375 7.36 -29.30 -19.30
N MET A 376 7.95 -28.51 -20.17
CA MET A 376 9.19 -27.77 -19.90
C MET A 376 9.07 -26.34 -20.45
N LEU A 377 9.79 -25.43 -19.84
CA LEU A 377 9.84 -24.04 -20.26
C LEU A 377 11.25 -23.47 -20.11
N ALA A 378 11.55 -22.50 -20.97
CA ALA A 378 12.77 -21.72 -20.90
C ALA A 378 12.46 -20.28 -21.28
N THR A 379 12.89 -19.33 -20.44
CA THR A 379 12.83 -17.89 -20.73
C THR A 379 14.22 -17.33 -20.82
N VAL A 380 14.52 -16.65 -21.91
CA VAL A 380 15.82 -16.05 -22.21
C VAL A 380 15.64 -14.55 -22.43
N SER A 381 16.41 -13.74 -21.74
CA SER A 381 16.50 -12.30 -21.95
C SER A 381 17.81 -11.93 -22.64
N SER A 382 17.74 -11.07 -23.65
CA SER A 382 18.88 -10.58 -24.40
C SER A 382 18.71 -9.13 -24.82
N SER A 383 19.76 -8.51 -25.37
CA SER A 383 19.68 -7.18 -25.99
C SER A 383 18.75 -7.10 -27.22
N LEU A 384 18.36 -8.26 -27.76
CA LEU A 384 17.42 -8.38 -28.88
C LEU A 384 15.97 -8.60 -28.43
N GLY A 385 15.71 -8.60 -27.12
CA GLY A 385 14.40 -8.85 -26.52
C GLY A 385 14.37 -10.12 -25.68
N ASN A 386 13.19 -10.43 -25.15
CA ASN A 386 12.91 -11.59 -24.34
C ASN A 386 12.21 -12.66 -25.18
N ILE A 387 12.61 -13.91 -24.99
CA ILE A 387 12.02 -15.08 -25.66
C ILE A 387 11.62 -16.07 -24.58
N ALA A 388 10.34 -16.44 -24.54
CA ALA A 388 9.85 -17.52 -23.72
C ALA A 388 9.39 -18.68 -24.60
N SER A 389 9.91 -19.87 -24.36
CA SER A 389 9.52 -21.10 -25.08
C SER A 389 8.93 -22.09 -24.11
N ARG A 390 7.87 -22.75 -24.52
CA ARG A 390 7.14 -23.73 -23.73
C ARG A 390 6.81 -24.93 -24.61
N PHE A 391 6.94 -26.11 -24.06
CA PHE A 391 6.56 -27.35 -24.68
C PHE A 391 5.86 -28.22 -23.64
N SER A 392 4.71 -28.80 -23.99
CA SER A 392 4.01 -29.76 -23.15
C SER A 392 3.49 -30.93 -23.96
N TRP A 393 3.53 -32.10 -23.36
CA TRP A 393 3.02 -33.33 -23.91
C TRP A 393 1.97 -33.89 -22.96
N SER A 394 0.82 -34.31 -23.55
CA SER A 394 -0.29 -34.95 -22.82
C SER A 394 -0.49 -36.38 -23.30
N TYR A 395 -0.89 -37.22 -22.39
CA TYR A 395 -1.27 -38.60 -22.69
C TYR A 395 -2.55 -38.95 -21.92
N ASN A 396 -3.44 -39.62 -22.59
CA ASN A 396 -4.65 -40.23 -22.08
C ASN A 396 -4.92 -41.47 -22.99
N GLN A 397 -6.07 -41.65 -23.61
CA GLN A 397 -6.33 -42.64 -24.66
C GLN A 397 -5.56 -42.29 -25.95
N GLU A 398 -5.35 -41.00 -26.19
CA GLU A 398 -4.56 -40.45 -27.28
C GLU A 398 -3.39 -39.63 -26.73
N GLN A 399 -2.39 -39.40 -27.57
CA GLN A 399 -1.22 -38.58 -27.25
C GLN A 399 -1.32 -37.26 -27.99
N GLY A 400 -1.04 -36.18 -27.32
CA GLY A 400 -1.01 -34.84 -27.89
C GLY A 400 0.12 -34.01 -27.35
N TRP A 401 0.43 -32.93 -28.08
CA TRP A 401 1.48 -32.00 -27.64
C TRP A 401 1.15 -30.56 -28.04
N ILE A 402 1.70 -29.62 -27.33
CA ILE A 402 1.58 -28.19 -27.60
C ILE A 402 2.94 -27.53 -27.42
N ALA A 403 3.27 -26.60 -28.31
CA ALA A 403 4.46 -25.80 -28.24
C ALA A 403 4.14 -24.32 -28.48
N SER A 404 4.69 -23.45 -27.65
CA SER A 404 4.54 -22.01 -27.82
C SER A 404 5.88 -21.27 -27.71
N LEU A 405 5.98 -20.17 -28.46
CA LEU A 405 7.10 -19.25 -28.49
C LEU A 405 6.56 -17.83 -28.38
N ASP A 406 6.90 -17.14 -27.30
CA ASP A 406 6.59 -15.73 -27.08
C ASP A 406 7.87 -14.90 -27.27
N TYR A 407 7.77 -13.79 -27.98
CA TYR A 407 8.80 -12.80 -28.17
C TYR A 407 8.28 -11.43 -27.77
N GLU A 408 9.08 -10.72 -27.00
CA GLU A 408 8.78 -9.34 -26.63
C GLU A 408 10.03 -8.47 -26.73
N ASN A 409 9.85 -7.23 -27.19
CA ASN A 409 10.94 -6.28 -27.34
C ASN A 409 10.46 -4.84 -27.22
N SER A 410 11.36 -3.96 -26.83
CA SER A 410 11.20 -2.52 -26.89
C SER A 410 11.70 -2.00 -28.23
N VAL A 411 10.78 -1.52 -29.08
CA VAL A 411 11.07 -1.03 -30.44
C VAL A 411 10.67 0.44 -30.58
N ILE A 412 10.85 1.01 -31.77
CA ILE A 412 10.50 2.40 -32.08
C ILE A 412 9.07 2.72 -31.59
N GLY A 413 8.87 3.89 -30.99
CA GLY A 413 7.54 4.37 -30.57
C GLY A 413 7.15 4.02 -29.16
N ASN A 414 8.07 3.51 -28.33
CA ASN A 414 7.79 3.25 -26.93
C ASN A 414 8.04 4.49 -26.02
N GLY A 415 8.22 5.67 -26.60
CA GLY A 415 8.49 6.90 -25.87
C GLY A 415 9.84 6.87 -25.14
N GLU A 416 9.85 7.32 -23.89
CA GLU A 416 11.00 7.25 -23.00
C GLU A 416 11.06 5.92 -22.20
N SER A 417 10.06 5.05 -22.37
CA SER A 417 9.97 3.77 -21.69
C SER A 417 10.97 2.76 -22.25
N GLN A 418 11.59 1.97 -21.38
CA GLN A 418 12.40 0.82 -21.79
C GLN A 418 11.59 -0.49 -21.82
N SER A 419 10.32 -0.43 -21.50
CA SER A 419 9.45 -1.60 -21.46
C SER A 419 9.12 -2.09 -22.87
N PRO A 420 8.94 -3.41 -23.07
CA PRO A 420 8.54 -3.95 -24.37
C PRO A 420 7.21 -3.39 -24.83
N ASN A 421 7.20 -2.87 -26.09
CA ASN A 421 5.99 -2.39 -26.74
C ASN A 421 5.59 -3.22 -27.97
N LEU A 422 6.38 -4.22 -28.31
CA LEU A 422 6.08 -5.24 -29.33
C LEU A 422 6.04 -6.61 -28.67
N ARG A 423 4.96 -7.34 -28.91
CA ARG A 423 4.81 -8.75 -28.54
C ARG A 423 4.37 -9.55 -29.74
N LEU A 424 5.02 -10.70 -29.95
CA LEU A 424 4.63 -11.70 -30.93
C LEU A 424 4.58 -13.05 -30.22
N ALA A 425 3.56 -13.83 -30.48
CA ALA A 425 3.44 -15.18 -29.95
C ALA A 425 3.01 -16.13 -31.06
N TYR A 426 3.59 -17.30 -31.06
CA TYR A 426 3.22 -18.43 -31.92
C TYR A 426 2.93 -19.64 -31.05
N GLU A 427 1.84 -20.33 -31.33
CA GLU A 427 1.46 -21.55 -30.64
C GLU A 427 0.96 -22.57 -31.64
N TYR A 428 1.37 -23.82 -31.47
CA TYR A 428 0.91 -24.96 -32.23
C TYR A 428 0.47 -26.05 -31.26
N SER A 429 -0.74 -26.57 -31.47
CA SER A 429 -1.32 -27.66 -30.70
C SER A 429 -1.70 -28.81 -31.64
N GLU A 430 -1.30 -30.02 -31.27
CA GLU A 430 -1.70 -31.25 -31.92
C GLU A 430 -2.33 -32.18 -30.89
N GLN A 431 -3.63 -32.26 -30.86
CA GLN A 431 -4.42 -33.13 -29.97
C GLN A 431 -4.04 -33.01 -28.48
N PHE A 432 -3.50 -31.82 -28.06
CA PHE A 432 -3.11 -31.61 -26.68
C PHE A 432 -4.33 -31.56 -25.76
N GLN A 433 -4.30 -32.33 -24.66
CA GLN A 433 -5.35 -32.42 -23.67
C GLN A 433 -4.90 -31.79 -22.35
N SER A 434 -5.47 -30.65 -21.98
CA SER A 434 -5.19 -29.96 -20.74
C SER A 434 -5.83 -30.63 -19.53
N LYS A 435 -6.87 -31.43 -19.74
CA LYS A 435 -7.62 -32.18 -18.70
C LYS A 435 -7.58 -33.70 -18.97
N PRO A 436 -6.40 -34.34 -18.89
CA PRO A 436 -6.19 -35.72 -19.27
C PRO A 436 -6.94 -36.74 -18.39
N TRP A 437 -7.51 -36.34 -17.27
CA TRP A 437 -8.37 -37.18 -16.45
C TRP A 437 -9.82 -37.30 -16.96
N ARG A 438 -10.25 -36.42 -17.89
CA ARG A 438 -11.58 -36.49 -18.52
C ARG A 438 -11.50 -37.29 -19.80
N VAL A 439 -12.03 -38.50 -19.72
CA VAL A 439 -12.03 -39.42 -20.86
C VAL A 439 -13.07 -38.95 -21.89
N GLY A 440 -12.67 -38.92 -23.19
CA GLY A 440 -13.54 -38.55 -24.31
C GLY A 440 -13.58 -37.04 -24.64
N GLU A 441 -12.81 -36.22 -23.96
CA GLU A 441 -12.51 -34.87 -24.46
C GLU A 441 -11.39 -35.02 -25.52
N GLU A 442 -11.68 -34.65 -26.76
CA GLU A 442 -10.67 -34.61 -27.82
C GLU A 442 -9.82 -33.32 -27.69
N GLY A 443 -8.54 -33.47 -27.97
CA GLY A 443 -7.64 -32.32 -28.09
C GLY A 443 -7.91 -31.55 -29.38
N ASN A 444 -7.65 -30.25 -29.38
CA ASN A 444 -7.77 -29.43 -30.58
C ASN A 444 -6.44 -29.41 -31.35
N GLN A 445 -6.55 -29.48 -32.67
CA GLN A 445 -5.41 -29.21 -33.55
C GLN A 445 -5.55 -27.81 -34.15
N TYR A 446 -4.56 -26.96 -33.85
CA TYR A 446 -4.52 -25.59 -34.35
C TYR A 446 -3.12 -25.03 -34.40
N SER A 447 -2.96 -23.98 -35.19
CA SER A 447 -1.80 -23.09 -35.21
C SER A 447 -2.25 -21.65 -35.01
N GLN A 448 -1.70 -20.94 -34.05
CA GLN A 448 -2.10 -19.58 -33.73
C GLN A 448 -0.91 -18.64 -33.77
N ILE A 449 -1.10 -17.45 -34.34
CA ILE A 449 -0.18 -16.32 -34.28
C ILE A 449 -0.91 -15.16 -33.59
N LEU A 450 -0.24 -14.58 -32.60
CA LEU A 450 -0.67 -13.39 -31.89
C LEU A 450 0.37 -12.30 -32.09
N GLY A 451 -0.08 -11.05 -32.31
CA GLY A 451 0.79 -9.90 -32.35
C GLY A 451 0.13 -8.70 -31.70
N SER A 452 0.90 -7.92 -30.95
CA SER A 452 0.48 -6.62 -30.45
C SER A 452 1.64 -5.63 -30.51
N TYR A 453 1.30 -4.40 -30.86
CA TYR A 453 2.26 -3.31 -30.95
C TYR A 453 1.62 -2.04 -30.43
N PHE A 454 2.27 -1.43 -29.43
CA PHE A 454 1.88 -0.14 -28.88
C PHE A 454 2.86 0.93 -29.35
N TRP A 455 2.35 2.04 -29.88
CA TRP A 455 3.15 3.15 -30.37
C TRP A 455 2.69 4.47 -29.73
N GLN A 456 3.51 5.01 -28.87
CA GLN A 456 3.34 6.38 -28.39
C GLN A 456 3.81 7.36 -29.46
N ILE A 457 2.87 7.94 -30.21
CA ILE A 457 3.15 8.89 -31.30
C ILE A 457 3.57 10.24 -30.72
N SER A 458 2.97 10.62 -29.59
CA SER A 458 3.31 11.82 -28.81
C SER A 458 2.80 11.63 -27.37
N ASP A 459 3.11 12.56 -26.47
CA ASP A 459 2.59 12.55 -25.08
C ASP A 459 1.06 12.52 -25.01
N ALA A 460 0.40 13.02 -26.04
CA ALA A 460 -1.05 13.09 -26.11
C ALA A 460 -1.69 12.00 -26.98
N VAL A 461 -0.94 11.27 -27.79
CA VAL A 461 -1.48 10.36 -28.82
C VAL A 461 -0.75 9.04 -28.78
N ASP A 462 -1.50 7.96 -28.60
CA ASP A 462 -1.04 6.59 -28.75
C ASP A 462 -1.85 5.77 -29.74
N LEU A 463 -1.21 4.78 -30.33
CA LEU A 463 -1.76 3.83 -31.26
C LEU A 463 -1.48 2.41 -30.76
N THR A 464 -2.52 1.60 -30.67
CA THR A 464 -2.40 0.17 -30.39
C THR A 464 -2.84 -0.61 -31.63
N LEU A 465 -2.01 -1.53 -32.05
CA LEU A 465 -2.31 -2.52 -33.09
C LEU A 465 -2.30 -3.90 -32.44
N SER A 466 -3.32 -4.71 -32.69
CA SER A 466 -3.32 -6.11 -32.29
C SER A 466 -3.90 -7.01 -33.36
N GLY A 467 -3.48 -8.27 -33.37
CA GLY A 467 -3.97 -9.27 -34.30
C GLY A 467 -3.81 -10.67 -33.75
N ARG A 468 -4.78 -11.51 -34.03
CA ARG A 468 -4.79 -12.94 -33.80
C ARG A 468 -5.26 -13.65 -35.08
N TYR A 469 -4.54 -14.67 -35.46
CA TYR A 469 -4.90 -15.58 -36.53
C TYR A 469 -4.76 -17.02 -36.05
N THR A 470 -5.86 -17.77 -36.09
CA THR A 470 -5.89 -19.16 -35.65
C THR A 470 -6.36 -20.02 -36.83
N LEU A 471 -5.50 -20.93 -37.25
CA LEU A 471 -5.76 -21.98 -38.26
C LEU A 471 -6.16 -23.25 -37.53
N PHE A 472 -7.36 -23.75 -37.84
CA PHE A 472 -7.85 -25.02 -37.31
C PHE A 472 -7.82 -26.07 -38.42
N ASP A 473 -7.60 -27.33 -38.07
CA ASP A 473 -7.62 -28.44 -39.04
C ASP A 473 -9.03 -28.88 -39.39
N GLU A 474 -9.98 -28.77 -38.43
CA GLU A 474 -11.36 -29.27 -38.57
C GLU A 474 -12.45 -28.20 -38.46
N LYS A 475 -12.07 -26.94 -38.25
CA LYS A 475 -12.99 -25.80 -38.09
C LYS A 475 -12.61 -24.69 -39.04
N GLU A 476 -13.52 -23.70 -39.20
CA GLU A 476 -13.19 -22.47 -39.90
C GLU A 476 -12.12 -21.71 -39.16
N ASP A 477 -11.21 -21.08 -39.91
CA ASP A 477 -10.14 -20.25 -39.35
C ASP A 477 -10.71 -19.04 -38.63
N GLU A 478 -10.01 -18.56 -37.65
CA GLU A 478 -10.39 -17.35 -36.93
C GLU A 478 -9.37 -16.25 -37.14
N VAL A 479 -9.86 -15.06 -37.47
CA VAL A 479 -9.07 -13.84 -37.64
C VAL A 479 -9.65 -12.75 -36.75
N GLN A 480 -8.81 -12.11 -35.98
CA GLN A 480 -9.19 -10.91 -35.25
C GLN A 480 -8.06 -9.88 -35.39
N THR A 481 -8.38 -8.69 -35.84
CA THR A 481 -7.41 -7.58 -35.89
C THR A 481 -8.04 -6.32 -35.35
N SER A 482 -7.27 -5.53 -34.63
CA SER A 482 -7.72 -4.26 -34.10
C SER A 482 -6.69 -3.15 -34.23
N VAL A 483 -7.20 -1.94 -34.44
CA VAL A 483 -6.45 -0.70 -34.45
C VAL A 483 -7.17 0.25 -33.51
N LEU A 484 -6.49 0.78 -32.51
CA LEU A 484 -7.04 1.74 -31.57
C LEU A 484 -6.12 2.95 -31.47
N LEU A 485 -6.66 4.14 -31.76
CA LEU A 485 -6.00 5.43 -31.62
C LEU A 485 -6.62 6.18 -30.43
N ASN A 486 -5.84 6.52 -29.44
CA ASN A 486 -6.26 7.32 -28.32
C ASN A 486 -5.62 8.71 -28.36
N TRP A 487 -6.41 9.71 -28.05
CA TRP A 487 -5.94 11.08 -27.79
C TRP A 487 -6.35 11.51 -26.40
N ARG A 488 -5.36 12.04 -25.65
CA ARG A 488 -5.53 12.46 -24.25
C ARG A 488 -5.18 13.94 -24.07
N HIS A 489 -6.01 14.69 -23.38
CA HIS A 489 -5.72 16.07 -23.01
C HIS A 489 -6.45 16.49 -21.75
N LYS A 490 -5.73 16.86 -20.66
CA LYS A 490 -6.29 17.40 -19.42
C LYS A 490 -7.52 16.64 -18.87
N GLY A 491 -7.38 15.34 -18.68
CA GLY A 491 -8.47 14.50 -18.19
C GLY A 491 -9.47 14.03 -19.26
N LEU A 492 -9.37 14.54 -20.49
CA LEU A 492 -10.14 14.09 -21.64
C LEU A 492 -9.39 12.98 -22.38
N THR A 493 -10.06 11.87 -22.63
CA THR A 493 -9.60 10.78 -23.50
C THR A 493 -10.61 10.55 -24.59
N VAL A 494 -10.15 10.52 -25.85
CA VAL A 494 -10.96 10.16 -27.02
C VAL A 494 -10.28 9.01 -27.73
N GLY A 495 -10.98 7.90 -27.90
CA GLY A 495 -10.52 6.71 -28.59
C GLY A 495 -11.31 6.49 -29.90
N LEU A 496 -10.57 6.18 -30.97
CA LEU A 496 -11.14 5.72 -32.25
C LEU A 496 -10.51 4.36 -32.57
N GLY A 497 -11.36 3.36 -32.73
CA GLY A 497 -10.94 2.00 -33.03
C GLY A 497 -11.62 1.45 -34.28
N SER A 498 -10.92 0.51 -34.91
CA SER A 498 -11.49 -0.37 -35.94
C SER A 498 -11.07 -1.80 -35.61
N GLU A 499 -11.99 -2.71 -35.64
CA GLU A 499 -11.75 -4.13 -35.42
C GLU A 499 -12.40 -4.92 -36.52
N TYR A 500 -11.69 -5.94 -36.98
CA TYR A 500 -12.18 -6.96 -37.90
C TYR A 500 -12.15 -8.30 -37.18
N GLU A 501 -13.25 -9.05 -37.26
CA GLU A 501 -13.39 -10.39 -36.71
C GLU A 501 -14.05 -11.30 -37.72
N GLU A 502 -13.41 -12.43 -38.02
CA GLU A 502 -13.95 -13.57 -38.73
C GLU A 502 -13.78 -14.78 -37.84
N SER A 503 -14.87 -15.43 -37.52
CA SER A 503 -14.92 -16.55 -36.57
C SER A 503 -16.17 -17.40 -36.83
N ALA A 504 -16.31 -18.52 -36.15
CA ALA A 504 -17.52 -19.35 -36.22
C ALA A 504 -18.82 -18.59 -35.97
N ARG A 505 -18.74 -17.42 -35.27
CA ARG A 505 -19.88 -16.53 -35.04
C ARG A 505 -20.11 -15.53 -36.17
N TYR A 506 -19.05 -15.13 -36.86
CA TYR A 506 -19.04 -14.12 -37.93
C TYR A 506 -18.35 -14.69 -39.18
N VAL A 507 -18.98 -15.68 -39.80
CA VAL A 507 -18.42 -16.51 -40.91
C VAL A 507 -18.05 -15.67 -42.15
N GLU A 508 -18.78 -14.57 -42.43
CA GLU A 508 -18.49 -13.69 -43.56
C GLU A 508 -17.50 -12.56 -43.19
N GLY A 509 -17.04 -12.53 -41.94
CA GLY A 509 -16.19 -11.47 -41.39
C GLY A 509 -16.96 -10.17 -41.18
N ASP A 510 -16.80 -9.61 -39.97
CA ASP A 510 -17.44 -8.36 -39.59
C ASP A 510 -16.43 -7.27 -39.25
N ASN A 511 -16.70 -6.09 -39.78
CA ASN A 511 -15.94 -4.87 -39.40
C ASN A 511 -16.75 -4.05 -38.42
N ARG A 512 -16.10 -3.64 -37.32
CA ARG A 512 -16.68 -2.74 -36.34
C ARG A 512 -15.85 -1.51 -36.15
N LEU A 513 -16.53 -0.37 -36.01
CA LEU A 513 -15.92 0.89 -35.55
C LEU A 513 -16.24 1.10 -34.08
N LEU A 514 -15.22 1.45 -33.35
CA LEU A 514 -15.30 1.76 -31.94
C LEU A 514 -15.04 3.25 -31.75
N PHE A 515 -15.87 3.88 -30.99
CA PHE A 515 -15.65 5.24 -30.51
C PHE A 515 -15.77 5.25 -29.01
N THR A 516 -14.81 5.88 -28.33
CA THR A 516 -14.84 6.11 -26.90
C THR A 516 -14.54 7.57 -26.58
N PHE A 517 -15.23 8.06 -25.60
CA PHE A 517 -15.05 9.40 -25.06
C PHE A 517 -15.10 9.29 -23.54
N GLU A 518 -14.13 9.83 -22.84
CA GLU A 518 -14.10 9.87 -21.39
C GLU A 518 -13.53 11.21 -20.92
N TYR A 519 -14.19 11.83 -19.96
CA TYR A 519 -13.69 13.02 -19.32
C TYR A 519 -13.70 12.84 -17.80
N ASN A 520 -12.50 12.88 -17.22
CA ASN A 520 -12.24 12.78 -15.79
C ASN A 520 -11.90 14.16 -15.25
N TRP A 521 -12.57 14.54 -14.16
CA TRP A 521 -12.19 15.73 -13.42
C TRP A 521 -12.25 15.48 -11.93
N TYR A 522 -11.40 16.16 -11.21
CA TYR A 522 -11.32 16.09 -9.76
C TYR A 522 -11.86 17.39 -9.19
N SER A 523 -12.76 17.32 -8.24
CA SER A 523 -13.06 18.39 -7.30
C SER A 523 -12.31 18.14 -5.99
N GLU A 524 -12.28 19.11 -5.10
CA GLU A 524 -11.51 19.00 -3.83
C GLU A 524 -11.83 17.75 -2.99
N GLN A 525 -12.90 17.05 -3.26
CA GLN A 525 -13.35 15.91 -2.46
C GLN A 525 -13.82 14.70 -3.28
N GLU A 526 -13.87 14.76 -4.60
CA GLU A 526 -14.51 13.72 -5.40
C GLU A 526 -13.88 13.57 -6.78
N SER A 527 -13.83 12.34 -7.27
CA SER A 527 -13.47 12.00 -8.64
C SER A 527 -14.73 11.80 -9.46
N HIS A 528 -14.87 12.60 -10.52
CA HIS A 528 -16.02 12.52 -11.40
C HIS A 528 -15.59 12.04 -12.79
N ARG A 529 -16.39 11.20 -13.38
CA ARG A 529 -16.16 10.65 -14.72
C ARG A 529 -17.44 10.70 -15.54
N ILE A 530 -17.38 11.25 -16.73
CA ILE A 530 -18.41 11.10 -17.75
C ILE A 530 -17.81 10.42 -18.97
N GLY A 531 -18.52 9.42 -19.50
CA GLY A 531 -18.03 8.70 -20.67
C GLY A 531 -19.15 8.32 -21.62
N ALA A 532 -18.77 8.16 -22.90
CA ALA A 532 -19.62 7.66 -23.96
C ALA A 532 -18.84 6.66 -24.81
N SER A 533 -19.50 5.60 -25.24
CA SER A 533 -18.94 4.65 -26.21
C SER A 533 -19.98 4.25 -27.26
N TYR A 534 -19.46 3.91 -28.43
CA TYR A 534 -20.26 3.39 -29.53
C TYR A 534 -19.52 2.24 -30.24
N ASN A 535 -20.26 1.17 -30.56
CA ASN A 535 -19.81 0.03 -31.35
C ASN A 535 -20.76 -0.14 -32.54
N SER A 536 -20.24 -0.01 -33.75
CA SER A 536 -21.07 -0.01 -34.97
C SER A 536 -21.66 -1.39 -35.31
N LEU A 537 -21.01 -2.50 -34.90
CA LEU A 537 -21.46 -3.85 -35.23
C LEU A 537 -22.74 -4.21 -34.45
N THR A 538 -22.73 -3.93 -33.17
CA THR A 538 -23.89 -4.21 -32.31
C THR A 538 -24.83 -3.02 -32.21
N GLU A 539 -24.50 -1.89 -32.88
CA GLU A 539 -25.17 -0.58 -32.73
C GLU A 539 -25.27 -0.17 -31.25
N ARG A 540 -24.32 -0.68 -30.44
CA ARG A 540 -24.34 -0.46 -29.01
C ARG A 540 -23.78 0.92 -28.70
N SER A 541 -24.61 1.74 -28.10
CA SER A 541 -24.21 3.04 -27.57
C SER A 541 -24.40 3.07 -26.06
N ARG A 542 -23.43 3.60 -25.34
CA ARG A 542 -23.43 3.72 -23.90
C ARG A 542 -23.05 5.16 -23.52
N LEU A 543 -23.76 5.70 -22.56
CA LEU A 543 -23.45 6.97 -21.92
C LEU A 543 -23.49 6.75 -20.41
N TYR A 544 -22.49 7.18 -19.69
CA TYR A 544 -22.45 7.05 -18.24
C TYR A 544 -21.87 8.26 -17.55
N PHE A 545 -22.33 8.48 -16.34
CA PHE A 545 -21.75 9.35 -15.34
C PHE A 545 -21.42 8.53 -14.09
N ASN A 546 -20.23 8.69 -13.56
CA ASN A 546 -19.77 8.02 -12.36
C ASN A 546 -19.09 9.02 -11.44
N ASN A 547 -19.56 9.09 -10.21
CA ASN A 547 -18.88 9.69 -9.07
C ASN A 547 -18.62 8.55 -8.09
N GLU A 548 -17.41 8.00 -8.10
CA GLU A 548 -16.99 7.01 -7.14
C GLU A 548 -16.60 7.75 -5.87
N GLY A 549 -17.37 7.57 -4.80
CA GLY A 549 -16.96 8.06 -3.49
C GLY A 549 -15.55 7.55 -3.12
N LEU A 550 -14.80 8.35 -2.38
CA LEU A 550 -13.40 8.09 -2.00
C LEU A 550 -13.23 7.11 -0.83
N ASN A 551 -14.30 6.43 -0.45
CA ASN A 551 -14.29 5.42 0.62
C ASN A 551 -14.03 5.95 2.05
N TYR A 552 -14.25 7.24 2.29
CA TYR A 552 -14.25 7.83 3.64
C TYR A 552 -15.62 7.72 4.30
N VAL A 553 -15.67 7.97 5.60
CA VAL A 553 -16.95 7.99 6.35
C VAL A 553 -17.82 9.13 5.85
N ASP A 554 -19.13 8.84 5.67
CA ASP A 554 -20.17 9.72 5.14
C ASP A 554 -20.05 10.08 3.66
N ASP A 555 -19.31 9.29 2.90
CA ASP A 555 -19.12 9.47 1.47
C ASP A 555 -20.27 8.90 0.64
N ILE A 556 -20.61 9.60 -0.46
CA ILE A 556 -21.72 9.25 -1.35
C ILE A 556 -21.21 9.07 -2.77
N GLY A 557 -21.46 7.90 -3.34
CA GLY A 557 -21.19 7.62 -4.75
C GLY A 557 -22.47 7.56 -5.58
N VAL A 558 -22.41 8.08 -6.81
CA VAL A 558 -23.54 8.06 -7.76
C VAL A 558 -23.06 7.55 -9.11
N ARG A 559 -23.76 6.58 -9.67
CA ARG A 559 -23.55 6.12 -11.06
C ARG A 559 -24.88 6.13 -11.82
N ILE A 560 -24.86 6.74 -13.00
CA ILE A 560 -25.99 6.74 -13.91
C ILE A 560 -25.47 6.27 -15.27
N GLU A 561 -26.15 5.31 -15.86
CA GLU A 561 -25.78 4.73 -17.14
C GLU A 561 -27.03 4.53 -18.01
N THR A 562 -26.89 4.81 -19.29
CA THR A 562 -27.86 4.39 -20.31
C THR A 562 -27.10 3.71 -21.43
N GLU A 563 -27.59 2.56 -21.82
CA GLU A 563 -27.05 1.73 -22.88
C GLU A 563 -28.18 1.28 -23.77
N GLN A 564 -27.91 1.24 -25.07
CA GLN A 564 -28.84 0.66 -26.04
C GLN A 564 -28.08 -0.05 -27.15
N ASP A 565 -28.64 -1.13 -27.63
CA ASP A 565 -28.22 -1.87 -28.83
C ASP A 565 -29.40 -2.10 -29.75
N GLN A 566 -29.25 -3.00 -30.73
CA GLN A 566 -30.32 -3.35 -31.70
C GLN A 566 -31.57 -3.91 -31.02
N SER A 567 -31.44 -4.62 -29.90
CA SER A 567 -32.48 -5.40 -29.25
C SER A 567 -32.92 -4.85 -27.90
N ILE A 568 -32.00 -4.24 -27.13
CA ILE A 568 -32.23 -3.89 -25.73
C ILE A 568 -31.88 -2.41 -25.53
N LYS A 569 -32.69 -1.72 -24.71
CA LYS A 569 -32.36 -0.45 -24.08
C LYS A 569 -32.32 -0.65 -22.57
N SER A 570 -31.18 -0.35 -21.96
CA SER A 570 -30.95 -0.42 -20.51
C SER A 570 -30.70 0.96 -19.90
N GLN A 571 -31.29 1.20 -18.76
CA GLN A 571 -31.04 2.39 -17.95
C GLN A 571 -30.76 1.93 -16.52
N LYS A 572 -29.67 2.42 -15.95
CA LYS A 572 -29.18 2.02 -14.64
C LYS A 572 -28.87 3.25 -13.81
N ALA A 573 -29.32 3.26 -12.57
CA ALA A 573 -28.95 4.24 -11.57
C ALA A 573 -28.50 3.52 -10.32
N MET A 574 -27.36 3.90 -9.77
CA MET A 574 -26.80 3.36 -8.55
C MET A 574 -26.44 4.51 -7.60
N LEU A 575 -26.77 4.33 -6.34
CA LEU A 575 -26.40 5.19 -5.23
C LEU A 575 -25.66 4.35 -4.19
N SER A 576 -24.49 4.78 -3.76
CA SER A 576 -23.75 4.19 -2.66
C SER A 576 -23.58 5.19 -1.52
N TYR A 577 -23.65 4.71 -0.28
CA TYR A 577 -23.36 5.49 0.92
C TYR A 577 -22.41 4.70 1.81
N THR A 578 -21.30 5.32 2.16
CA THR A 578 -20.26 4.75 3.00
C THR A 578 -20.37 5.28 4.41
N ALA A 579 -21.10 4.57 5.27
CA ALA A 579 -21.18 4.89 6.69
C ALA A 579 -19.96 4.39 7.45
N ASN A 580 -19.81 4.79 8.70
CA ASN A 580 -18.71 4.31 9.57
C ASN A 580 -18.73 2.78 9.76
N ARG A 581 -19.89 2.14 9.83
CA ARG A 581 -20.03 0.71 10.21
C ARG A 581 -20.48 -0.20 9.08
N PHE A 582 -20.98 0.37 8.01
CA PHE A 582 -21.48 -0.36 6.86
C PHE A 582 -21.37 0.47 5.59
N ARG A 583 -21.43 -0.20 4.47
CA ARG A 583 -21.67 0.43 3.15
C ARG A 583 -22.99 -0.07 2.61
N VAL A 584 -23.80 0.84 2.10
CA VAL A 584 -25.07 0.51 1.41
C VAL A 584 -24.96 0.92 -0.04
N GLU A 585 -25.40 0.04 -0.93
CA GLU A 585 -25.56 0.32 -2.35
C GLU A 585 -27.00 0.01 -2.75
N SER A 586 -27.62 0.93 -3.48
CA SER A 586 -28.94 0.74 -4.07
C SER A 586 -28.84 0.92 -5.57
N GLU A 587 -29.38 -0.04 -6.33
CA GLU A 587 -29.35 -0.02 -7.79
C GLU A 587 -30.75 -0.21 -8.33
N LEU A 588 -31.09 0.57 -9.36
CA LEU A 588 -32.31 0.44 -10.13
C LEU A 588 -31.95 0.28 -11.61
N VAL A 589 -32.40 -0.79 -12.21
CA VAL A 589 -32.22 -1.09 -13.63
C VAL A 589 -33.55 -1.21 -14.32
N ARG A 590 -33.69 -0.50 -15.44
CA ARG A 590 -34.79 -0.67 -16.39
C ARG A 590 -34.23 -1.24 -17.68
N LYS A 591 -34.65 -2.43 -18.08
CA LYS A 591 -34.38 -3.05 -19.38
C LYS A 591 -35.63 -3.07 -20.23
N GLN A 592 -35.57 -2.63 -21.46
CA GLN A 592 -36.65 -2.62 -22.39
C GLN A 592 -36.24 -3.40 -23.66
N ASN A 593 -36.97 -4.45 -23.99
CA ASN A 593 -36.83 -5.12 -25.27
C ASN A 593 -37.44 -4.20 -26.34
N ARG A 594 -36.65 -3.77 -27.32
CA ARG A 594 -37.05 -2.83 -28.35
C ARG A 594 -38.01 -3.48 -29.40
N LEU A 595 -37.94 -4.80 -29.53
CA LEU A 595 -38.77 -5.56 -30.47
C LEU A 595 -40.19 -5.83 -29.93
N GLU A 596 -40.31 -6.02 -28.62
CA GLU A 596 -41.55 -6.38 -27.95
C GLU A 596 -42.20 -5.23 -27.19
N ASP A 597 -41.53 -4.08 -27.10
CA ASP A 597 -41.89 -2.90 -26.29
C ASP A 597 -42.22 -3.20 -24.80
N GLN A 598 -41.63 -4.29 -24.30
CA GLN A 598 -41.82 -4.71 -22.91
C GLN A 598 -40.63 -4.24 -22.04
N ALA A 599 -40.97 -3.63 -20.92
CA ALA A 599 -39.98 -3.19 -19.94
C ALA A 599 -39.92 -4.13 -18.74
N GLN A 600 -38.71 -4.50 -18.34
CA GLN A 600 -38.40 -5.20 -17.11
C GLN A 600 -37.69 -4.24 -16.16
N TYR A 601 -38.00 -4.33 -14.89
CA TYR A 601 -37.36 -3.54 -13.85
C TYR A 601 -36.69 -4.47 -12.84
N GLN A 602 -35.53 -4.05 -12.37
CA GLN A 602 -34.80 -4.71 -11.31
C GLN A 602 -34.38 -3.66 -10.30
N GLY A 603 -34.72 -3.86 -9.03
CA GLY A 603 -34.19 -3.09 -7.91
C GLY A 603 -33.33 -3.97 -7.03
N SER A 604 -32.17 -3.46 -6.58
CA SER A 604 -31.35 -4.15 -5.61
C SER A 604 -30.90 -3.21 -4.50
N VAL A 605 -30.77 -3.76 -3.30
CA VAL A 605 -30.12 -3.10 -2.16
C VAL A 605 -29.10 -4.07 -1.58
N ARG A 606 -27.87 -3.59 -1.39
CA ARG A 606 -26.78 -4.35 -0.78
C ARG A 606 -26.28 -3.61 0.44
N LEU A 607 -25.97 -4.36 1.50
CA LEU A 607 -25.38 -3.83 2.73
C LEU A 607 -24.19 -4.69 3.10
N ALA A 608 -23.04 -4.07 3.31
CA ALA A 608 -21.79 -4.75 3.69
C ALA A 608 -21.26 -4.24 5.03
N THR A 609 -20.92 -5.15 5.95
CA THR A 609 -20.42 -4.82 7.30
C THR A 609 -19.49 -5.93 7.80
N SER A 610 -18.65 -5.63 8.81
CA SER A 610 -17.77 -6.62 9.46
C SER A 610 -17.73 -6.47 10.97
N LEU A 611 -17.55 -7.61 11.63
CA LEU A 611 -17.24 -7.74 13.05
C LEU A 611 -15.88 -8.42 13.20
N GLY A 612 -14.94 -7.75 13.85
CA GLY A 612 -13.59 -8.28 14.13
C GLY A 612 -13.32 -8.42 15.62
N MET A 613 -12.58 -9.45 16.00
CA MET A 613 -12.17 -9.72 17.38
C MET A 613 -10.67 -9.97 17.42
N VAL A 614 -9.98 -9.39 18.40
CA VAL A 614 -8.57 -9.62 18.72
C VAL A 614 -8.43 -9.84 20.22
N ASP A 615 -8.05 -11.08 20.62
CA ASP A 615 -7.89 -11.49 22.04
C ASP A 615 -9.08 -11.11 22.95
N GLY A 616 -10.30 -11.24 22.41
CA GLY A 616 -11.55 -10.94 23.15
C GLY A 616 -12.05 -9.50 23.02
N GLU A 617 -11.27 -8.56 22.44
CA GLU A 617 -11.75 -7.23 22.11
C GLU A 617 -12.42 -7.20 20.75
N TRP A 618 -13.65 -6.69 20.69
CA TRP A 618 -14.47 -6.63 19.51
C TRP A 618 -14.46 -5.22 18.89
N GLY A 619 -14.38 -5.16 17.58
CA GLY A 619 -14.57 -3.97 16.77
C GLY A 619 -15.68 -4.18 15.74
N TRP A 620 -16.35 -3.11 15.37
CA TRP A 620 -17.36 -3.10 14.32
C TRP A 620 -17.02 -2.07 13.26
N GLY A 621 -17.04 -2.47 11.98
CA GLY A 621 -16.67 -1.65 10.85
C GLY A 621 -17.39 -2.06 9.56
N ARG A 622 -16.96 -1.46 8.47
CA ARG A 622 -17.36 -1.85 7.11
C ARG A 622 -16.82 -3.23 6.77
N ALA A 623 -17.33 -3.84 5.70
CA ALA A 623 -16.83 -5.14 5.24
C ALA A 623 -15.34 -5.07 4.92
N LEU A 624 -14.57 -5.98 5.49
CA LEU A 624 -13.12 -6.10 5.39
C LEU A 624 -12.72 -7.53 5.05
N SER A 625 -11.51 -7.67 4.53
CA SER A 625 -10.82 -8.96 4.36
C SER A 625 -9.33 -8.79 4.64
N GLY A 626 -8.64 -9.88 4.95
CA GLY A 626 -7.20 -9.84 5.28
C GLY A 626 -6.91 -9.34 6.70
N PRO A 627 -5.71 -8.81 6.95
CA PRO A 627 -5.33 -8.33 8.27
C PRO A 627 -6.11 -7.07 8.67
N PHE A 628 -6.35 -6.92 9.95
CA PHE A 628 -7.19 -5.85 10.46
C PHE A 628 -6.73 -5.35 11.84
N MET A 629 -7.25 -4.19 12.23
CA MET A 629 -6.98 -3.60 13.53
C MET A 629 -8.28 -3.23 14.24
N VAL A 630 -8.38 -3.62 15.49
CA VAL A 630 -9.40 -3.15 16.43
C VAL A 630 -8.82 -1.95 17.18
N ALA A 631 -9.43 -0.79 16.96
CA ALA A 631 -9.03 0.47 17.57
C ALA A 631 -9.98 0.85 18.69
N SER A 632 -9.48 0.93 19.92
CA SER A 632 -10.22 1.27 21.14
C SER A 632 -9.70 2.55 21.77
N MET A 633 -10.55 3.19 22.55
CA MET A 633 -10.17 4.39 23.29
C MET A 633 -9.89 4.00 24.75
N HIS A 634 -8.85 4.61 25.31
CA HIS A 634 -8.54 4.42 26.73
C HIS A 634 -9.70 4.95 27.60
N PRO A 635 -10.00 4.33 28.75
CA PRO A 635 -11.13 4.75 29.62
C PRO A 635 -11.10 6.20 30.08
N THR A 636 -9.94 6.86 30.05
CA THR A 636 -9.81 8.29 30.38
C THR A 636 -10.40 9.24 29.32
N LEU A 637 -10.68 8.75 28.11
CA LEU A 637 -11.30 9.49 27.00
C LEU A 637 -12.81 9.19 26.92
N THR A 638 -13.63 9.85 27.74
CA THR A 638 -15.06 9.53 27.89
C THR A 638 -15.97 10.07 26.78
N ASP A 639 -15.62 11.23 26.19
CA ASP A 639 -16.46 11.97 25.23
C ASP A 639 -15.74 12.28 23.91
N ALA A 640 -14.59 11.67 23.67
CA ALA A 640 -13.79 11.88 22.48
C ALA A 640 -14.24 10.94 21.34
N THR A 641 -13.85 11.27 20.11
CA THR A 641 -14.01 10.45 18.92
C THR A 641 -12.67 10.34 18.21
N ALA A 642 -12.23 9.13 17.97
CA ALA A 642 -11.03 8.88 17.19
C ALA A 642 -11.39 8.72 15.72
N TYR A 643 -10.64 9.43 14.88
CA TYR A 643 -10.62 9.35 13.44
C TYR A 643 -9.45 8.45 13.05
N LEU A 644 -9.72 7.39 12.31
CA LEU A 644 -8.76 6.32 12.01
C LEU A 644 -8.45 6.29 10.53
N ASP A 645 -7.19 6.01 10.20
CA ASP A 645 -6.68 5.97 8.85
C ASP A 645 -7.03 7.27 8.12
N VAL A 646 -6.44 8.34 8.62
CA VAL A 646 -6.76 9.73 8.25
C VAL A 646 -5.86 10.16 7.10
N ASP A 647 -6.45 10.77 6.08
CA ASP A 647 -5.69 11.37 4.98
C ASP A 647 -5.18 12.78 5.34
N SER A 648 -4.43 13.38 4.41
CA SER A 648 -3.88 14.73 4.56
C SER A 648 -4.93 15.84 4.74
N GLU A 649 -6.20 15.57 4.37
CA GLU A 649 -7.34 16.49 4.52
C GLU A 649 -8.12 16.27 5.81
N GLY A 650 -7.74 15.27 6.62
CA GLY A 650 -8.40 14.94 7.87
C GLY A 650 -9.63 14.05 7.72
N ARG A 651 -9.87 13.45 6.53
CA ARG A 651 -10.95 12.50 6.32
C ARG A 651 -10.54 11.12 6.82
N ALA A 652 -11.43 10.44 7.52
CA ALA A 652 -11.18 9.14 8.12
C ALA A 652 -11.89 8.02 7.38
N THR A 653 -11.24 6.86 7.29
CA THR A 653 -11.88 5.64 6.77
C THR A 653 -12.76 4.97 7.82
N ALA A 654 -12.51 5.17 9.11
CA ALA A 654 -13.34 4.67 10.21
C ALA A 654 -13.27 5.59 11.44
N LEU A 655 -14.28 5.47 12.31
CA LEU A 655 -14.34 6.18 13.58
C LEU A 655 -14.45 5.19 14.74
N ALA A 656 -13.76 5.49 15.85
CA ALA A 656 -13.93 4.80 17.14
C ALA A 656 -14.48 5.76 18.20
N THR A 657 -15.30 5.24 19.09
CA THR A 657 -15.86 5.98 20.23
C THR A 657 -15.60 5.20 21.52
N PRO A 658 -15.72 5.80 22.71
CA PRO A 658 -15.53 5.08 23.98
C PRO A 658 -16.46 3.88 24.19
N ARG A 659 -17.57 3.81 23.44
CA ARG A 659 -18.57 2.73 23.56
C ARG A 659 -18.42 1.65 22.50
N ILE A 660 -17.90 2.00 21.33
CA ILE A 660 -17.82 1.09 20.18
C ILE A 660 -16.46 1.26 19.51
N ASN A 661 -15.66 0.22 19.59
CA ASN A 661 -14.34 0.18 18.95
C ASN A 661 -14.47 0.27 17.43
N GLY A 662 -13.50 0.96 16.81
CA GLY A 662 -13.33 1.01 15.37
C GLY A 662 -12.74 -0.29 14.83
N LEU A 663 -13.01 -0.58 13.58
CA LEU A 663 -12.42 -1.68 12.83
C LEU A 663 -11.91 -1.13 11.51
N ILE A 664 -10.62 -1.31 11.25
CA ILE A 664 -9.96 -0.86 10.02
C ILE A 664 -9.19 -2.00 9.36
N SER A 665 -9.09 -1.94 8.03
CA SER A 665 -8.26 -2.84 7.25
C SER A 665 -6.79 -2.40 7.31
N ILE A 666 -5.88 -3.36 7.29
CA ILE A 666 -4.47 -3.13 7.06
C ILE A 666 -4.18 -3.60 5.63
N SER A 667 -3.73 -2.70 4.76
CA SER A 667 -3.77 -2.93 3.32
C SER A 667 -2.75 -3.96 2.82
N GLN A 668 -1.55 -4.02 3.42
CA GLN A 668 -0.45 -4.84 2.92
C GLN A 668 0.00 -5.89 3.94
N PRO A 669 -0.41 -7.16 3.78
CA PRO A 669 0.17 -8.26 4.55
C PRO A 669 1.68 -8.36 4.30
N TYR A 670 2.44 -8.75 5.31
CA TYR A 670 3.91 -8.93 5.27
C TYR A 670 4.72 -7.70 4.83
N GLY A 671 4.08 -6.54 4.77
CA GLY A 671 4.70 -5.23 4.50
C GLY A 671 4.51 -4.26 5.66
N ILE A 672 5.18 -3.11 5.58
CA ILE A 672 5.04 -2.03 6.58
C ILE A 672 3.84 -1.16 6.20
N ASN A 673 2.91 -1.02 7.12
CA ASN A 673 1.75 -0.14 6.98
C ASN A 673 1.82 0.96 8.04
N ILE A 674 1.59 2.21 7.64
CA ILE A 674 1.50 3.35 8.54
C ILE A 674 0.03 3.73 8.64
N ILE A 675 -0.52 3.66 9.84
CA ILE A 675 -1.89 4.03 10.12
C ILE A 675 -1.90 5.33 10.90
N GLU A 676 -2.45 6.38 10.31
CA GLU A 676 -2.59 7.68 10.94
C GLU A 676 -3.93 7.77 11.68
N TYR A 677 -3.91 8.39 12.86
CA TYR A 677 -5.13 8.61 13.63
C TYR A 677 -5.13 9.95 14.34
N ASN A 678 -6.31 10.49 14.57
CA ASN A 678 -6.50 11.73 15.31
C ASN A 678 -7.65 11.56 16.32
N VAL A 679 -7.57 12.27 17.45
CA VAL A 679 -8.60 12.22 18.49
C VAL A 679 -9.24 13.60 18.64
N HIS A 680 -10.51 13.70 18.26
CA HIS A 680 -11.30 14.89 18.38
C HIS A 680 -12.04 14.94 19.73
N ASN A 681 -12.26 16.14 20.26
CA ASN A 681 -12.90 16.39 21.54
C ASN A 681 -12.15 15.78 22.75
N ALA A 682 -10.84 15.51 22.60
CA ALA A 682 -10.02 15.17 23.78
C ALA A 682 -9.92 16.38 24.73
N PRO A 683 -9.81 16.17 26.05
CA PRO A 683 -9.59 17.25 27.02
C PRO A 683 -8.35 18.07 26.64
N LEU A 684 -8.39 19.39 26.89
CA LEU A 684 -7.26 20.27 26.59
C LEU A 684 -6.00 19.80 27.31
N GLY A 685 -4.92 19.61 26.55
CA GLY A 685 -3.65 19.10 27.08
C GLY A 685 -3.59 17.58 27.26
N TYR A 686 -4.58 16.86 26.76
CA TYR A 686 -4.55 15.40 26.76
C TYR A 686 -3.58 14.87 25.69
N ASP A 687 -2.71 13.97 26.08
CA ASP A 687 -1.80 13.27 25.18
C ASP A 687 -2.39 11.90 24.79
N TRP A 688 -2.76 11.72 23.51
CA TRP A 688 -3.30 10.45 22.97
C TRP A 688 -2.26 9.62 22.22
N GLY A 689 -0.99 10.03 22.22
CA GLY A 689 0.11 9.37 21.53
C GLY A 689 0.60 10.11 20.28
N SER A 690 1.40 9.44 19.47
CA SER A 690 2.06 10.04 18.28
C SER A 690 1.13 10.39 17.12
N GLY A 691 -0.12 9.90 17.12
CA GLY A 691 -1.03 10.04 15.99
C GLY A 691 -0.74 9.09 14.81
N LYS A 692 0.29 8.23 14.95
CA LYS A 692 0.70 7.24 13.94
C LYS A 692 1.08 5.93 14.61
N VAL A 693 0.83 4.82 13.90
CA VAL A 693 1.29 3.50 14.31
C VAL A 693 1.77 2.73 13.09
N ASP A 694 2.96 2.13 13.21
CA ASP A 694 3.53 1.26 12.19
C ASP A 694 3.14 -0.18 12.49
N VAL A 695 2.62 -0.88 11.48
CA VAL A 695 2.15 -2.25 11.62
C VAL A 695 2.64 -3.11 10.46
N SER A 696 3.25 -4.25 10.77
CA SER A 696 3.66 -5.29 9.83
C SER A 696 2.88 -6.57 10.13
N PRO A 697 1.70 -6.77 9.50
CA PRO A 697 0.80 -7.87 9.81
C PRO A 697 1.13 -9.14 9.03
N GLY A 698 0.62 -10.31 9.47
CA GLY A 698 0.48 -11.51 8.64
C GLY A 698 -0.84 -11.49 7.85
N ALA A 699 -1.09 -12.53 7.05
CA ALA A 699 -2.22 -12.59 6.10
C ALA A 699 -3.61 -12.33 6.69
N ALA A 700 -3.90 -12.86 7.88
CA ALA A 700 -5.20 -12.71 8.55
C ALA A 700 -5.06 -12.34 10.02
N THR A 701 -3.94 -11.69 10.40
CA THR A 701 -3.70 -11.31 11.79
C THR A 701 -4.52 -10.09 12.19
N GLY A 702 -4.98 -10.10 13.45
CA GLY A 702 -5.62 -8.95 14.08
C GLY A 702 -4.66 -8.21 15.00
N HIS A 703 -4.71 -6.89 14.97
CA HIS A 703 -3.90 -6.01 15.80
C HIS A 703 -4.78 -5.13 16.68
N ARG A 704 -4.21 -4.59 17.74
CA ARG A 704 -4.92 -3.72 18.67
C ARG A 704 -4.26 -2.36 18.75
N LEU A 705 -5.06 -1.30 18.68
CA LEU A 705 -4.65 0.06 18.92
C LEU A 705 -5.46 0.63 20.08
N ILE A 706 -4.80 1.06 21.15
CA ILE A 706 -5.42 1.77 22.26
C ILE A 706 -4.95 3.22 22.21
N MET A 707 -5.87 4.14 21.97
CA MET A 707 -5.58 5.57 21.90
C MET A 707 -5.75 6.19 23.27
N GLY A 708 -4.69 6.90 23.71
CA GLY A 708 -4.60 7.44 25.06
C GLY A 708 -4.01 6.46 26.08
N SER A 709 -3.77 6.94 27.27
CA SER A 709 -3.19 6.18 28.40
C SER A 709 -3.47 6.88 29.73
N ASP A 710 -3.12 6.24 30.85
CA ASP A 710 -3.09 6.90 32.15
C ASP A 710 -2.06 8.05 32.19
N ALA A 711 -0.98 7.94 31.40
CA ALA A 711 0.02 8.99 31.25
C ALA A 711 -0.39 10.03 30.18
N SER A 712 -1.51 10.69 30.38
CA SER A 712 -2.15 11.57 29.39
C SER A 712 -2.10 13.05 29.71
N TYR A 713 -1.49 13.44 30.84
CA TYR A 713 -1.47 14.82 31.26
C TYR A 713 -0.33 15.61 30.59
N THR A 714 -0.60 16.89 30.36
CA THR A 714 0.39 17.88 29.99
C THR A 714 0.66 18.79 31.17
N VAL A 715 1.89 18.89 31.57
CA VAL A 715 2.32 19.66 32.76
C VAL A 715 3.19 20.83 32.31
N THR A 716 2.91 22.01 32.84
CA THR A 716 3.73 23.21 32.66
C THR A 716 4.06 23.84 34.00
N GLY A 717 5.16 24.58 34.09
CA GLY A 717 5.56 25.29 35.29
C GLY A 717 6.83 26.09 35.03
N PHE A 718 7.36 26.68 36.10
CA PHE A 718 8.61 27.45 36.06
C PHE A 718 9.60 26.89 37.10
N LEU A 719 10.81 26.60 36.70
CA LEU A 719 11.90 26.27 37.60
C LEU A 719 12.66 27.54 37.97
N THR A 720 12.76 27.81 39.28
CA THR A 720 13.46 28.96 39.82
C THR A 720 14.37 28.55 40.96
N THR A 721 15.41 29.33 41.22
CA THR A 721 16.21 29.20 42.44
C THR A 721 15.41 29.69 43.65
N THR A 722 15.90 29.46 44.88
CA THR A 722 15.30 30.00 46.12
C THR A 722 15.29 31.54 46.18
N GLU A 723 16.12 32.18 45.38
CA GLU A 723 16.24 33.65 45.27
C GLU A 723 15.27 34.20 44.18
N GLY A 724 14.53 33.32 43.47
CA GLY A 724 13.57 33.70 42.45
C GLY A 724 14.16 33.87 41.05
N GLU A 725 15.43 33.56 40.84
CA GLU A 725 16.07 33.56 39.53
C GLU A 725 15.62 32.36 38.67
N ALA A 726 15.39 32.60 37.40
CA ALA A 726 14.97 31.53 36.46
C ALA A 726 16.10 30.52 36.23
N ILE A 727 15.79 29.23 36.31
CA ILE A 727 16.70 28.15 35.88
C ILE A 727 16.52 28.00 34.37
N ALA A 728 17.25 28.83 33.63
CA ALA A 728 17.14 28.99 32.19
C ALA A 728 17.98 27.96 31.42
N TYR A 729 17.44 27.47 30.30
CA TYR A 729 18.11 26.61 29.32
C TYR A 729 18.74 25.35 29.95
N ARG A 730 18.04 24.69 30.85
CA ARG A 730 18.51 23.50 31.56
C ARG A 730 17.68 22.28 31.18
N GLN A 731 18.36 21.18 31.01
CA GLN A 731 17.76 19.85 30.96
C GLN A 731 17.47 19.41 32.39
N ALA A 732 16.27 18.92 32.59
CA ALA A 732 15.82 18.32 33.83
C ALA A 732 15.04 17.04 33.53
N SER A 733 14.81 16.24 34.56
CA SER A 733 14.01 15.01 34.44
C SER A 733 13.07 14.85 35.63
N LEU A 734 11.87 14.40 35.36
CA LEU A 734 10.98 13.87 36.38
C LEU A 734 11.10 12.33 36.38
N ILE A 735 11.35 11.79 37.56
CA ILE A 735 11.60 10.36 37.74
C ILE A 735 10.53 9.78 38.67
N LEU A 736 9.83 8.75 38.17
CA LEU A 736 8.91 7.94 38.93
C LEU A 736 9.33 6.46 38.73
N ASP A 737 9.67 5.80 39.83
CA ASP A 737 10.28 4.46 39.80
C ASP A 737 11.51 4.45 38.87
N ASP A 738 11.53 3.62 37.83
CA ASP A 738 12.62 3.53 36.85
C ASP A 738 12.39 4.37 35.59
N LYS A 739 11.21 5.01 35.44
CA LYS A 739 10.87 5.83 34.27
C LYS A 739 11.38 7.25 34.45
N ARG A 740 12.16 7.72 33.49
CA ARG A 740 12.73 9.07 33.43
C ARG A 740 12.09 9.85 32.31
N MET A 741 11.46 10.97 32.60
CA MET A 741 10.89 11.89 31.63
C MET A 741 11.75 13.16 31.59
N ALA A 742 12.51 13.32 30.52
CA ALA A 742 13.37 14.47 30.31
C ALA A 742 12.58 15.66 29.74
N PHE A 743 12.96 16.87 30.17
CA PHE A 743 12.40 18.10 29.62
C PHE A 743 13.44 19.23 29.70
N PHE A 744 13.13 20.36 29.07
CA PHE A 744 14.01 21.55 29.03
C PHE A 744 13.27 22.77 29.54
N THR A 745 14.04 23.71 30.10
CA THR A 745 13.54 25.03 30.48
C THR A 745 13.91 26.08 29.44
N ASN A 746 13.01 27.03 29.16
CA ASN A 746 13.30 28.21 28.35
C ASN A 746 14.04 29.29 29.14
N GLN A 747 14.25 30.49 28.54
CA GLN A 747 14.91 31.65 29.15
C GLN A 747 14.31 32.07 30.49
N GLN A 748 12.98 31.89 30.64
CA GLN A 748 12.27 32.27 31.87
C GLN A 748 12.15 31.11 32.85
N GLY A 749 12.84 29.99 32.61
CA GLY A 749 12.73 28.78 33.41
C GLY A 749 11.45 28.01 33.22
N ARG A 750 10.61 28.38 32.20
CA ARG A 750 9.36 27.67 31.89
C ARG A 750 9.66 26.34 31.22
N PHE A 751 8.94 25.30 31.66
CA PHE A 751 9.00 23.98 31.07
C PHE A 751 7.61 23.47 30.67
N TYR A 752 7.65 22.45 29.83
CA TYR A 752 6.51 21.76 29.29
C TYR A 752 6.81 20.26 29.20
N ILE A 753 5.93 19.42 29.73
CA ILE A 753 6.04 17.96 29.68
C ILE A 753 4.69 17.40 29.25
N GLN A 754 4.69 16.54 28.25
CA GLN A 754 3.54 15.87 27.72
C GLN A 754 3.60 14.36 28.00
N GLY A 755 2.45 13.71 28.13
CA GLY A 755 2.38 12.27 28.33
C GLY A 755 2.84 11.84 29.73
N ILE A 756 2.47 12.56 30.76
CA ILE A 756 2.82 12.24 32.15
C ILE A 756 1.59 11.78 32.96
N ALA A 757 1.76 10.76 33.79
CA ALA A 757 0.71 10.27 34.69
C ALA A 757 0.64 11.10 35.99
N PRO A 758 -0.52 11.14 36.68
CA PRO A 758 -0.57 11.63 38.08
C PRO A 758 0.35 10.84 38.98
N GLY A 759 0.98 11.50 39.92
CA GLY A 759 1.89 10.82 40.83
C GLY A 759 2.89 11.75 41.55
N GLU A 760 3.74 11.15 42.37
CA GLU A 760 4.81 11.84 43.07
C GLU A 760 6.15 11.58 42.38
N TYR A 761 6.71 12.59 41.74
CA TYR A 761 7.94 12.51 40.95
C TYR A 761 9.12 13.13 41.67
N ARG A 762 10.30 12.59 41.39
CA ARG A 762 11.57 13.18 41.83
C ARG A 762 12.13 14.04 40.69
N LEU A 763 12.37 15.32 40.98
CA LEU A 763 13.03 16.23 40.02
C LEU A 763 14.55 16.06 40.11
N GLU A 764 15.18 15.90 38.97
CA GLU A 764 16.64 15.87 38.82
C GLU A 764 17.07 16.88 37.73
N LEU A 765 18.05 17.74 38.04
CA LEU A 765 18.63 18.71 37.13
C LEU A 765 19.95 18.19 36.56
N SER A 766 20.08 18.20 35.23
CA SER A 766 21.31 17.77 34.57
C SER A 766 22.42 18.81 34.75
N GLY A 767 23.59 18.35 35.20
CA GLY A 767 24.80 19.20 35.35
C GLY A 767 24.80 20.16 36.54
N LEU A 768 23.82 20.15 37.40
CA LEU A 768 23.74 20.91 38.63
C LEU A 768 23.54 19.97 39.82
N SER A 769 24.32 20.19 40.89
CA SER A 769 24.03 19.54 42.16
C SER A 769 22.87 20.29 42.81
N ALA A 770 21.71 19.71 42.82
CA ALA A 770 20.53 20.26 43.45
C ALA A 770 19.97 19.29 44.48
N GLU A 771 19.33 19.83 45.55
CA GLU A 771 18.58 18.99 46.47
C GLU A 771 17.42 18.29 45.75
N THR A 772 17.27 16.99 45.97
CA THR A 772 16.20 16.21 45.37
C THR A 772 14.84 16.75 45.83
N ARG A 773 14.05 17.25 44.86
CA ARG A 773 12.71 17.77 45.16
C ARG A 773 11.64 16.83 44.66
N LYS A 774 10.63 16.60 45.46
CA LYS A 774 9.41 15.88 45.10
C LYS A 774 8.42 16.83 44.44
N ILE A 775 7.87 16.44 43.30
CA ILE A 775 6.85 17.17 42.57
C ILE A 775 5.62 16.25 42.51
N VAL A 776 4.48 16.75 42.97
CA VAL A 776 3.21 16.03 42.91
C VAL A 776 2.42 16.53 41.73
N ILE A 777 2.08 15.62 40.81
CA ILE A 777 1.13 15.84 39.73
C ILE A 777 -0.20 15.31 40.23
N PRO A 778 -1.19 16.19 40.48
CA PRO A 778 -2.48 15.76 41.01
C PRO A 778 -3.34 15.08 39.93
N GLU A 779 -4.22 14.18 40.34
CA GLU A 779 -5.35 13.77 39.51
C GLU A 779 -6.28 14.96 39.30
N SER A 780 -6.70 15.20 38.05
CA SER A 780 -7.55 16.33 37.67
C SER A 780 -8.41 15.98 36.47
N ASP A 781 -9.62 16.52 36.40
CA ASP A 781 -10.46 16.42 35.22
C ASP A 781 -9.90 17.22 34.02
N ASN A 782 -9.00 18.17 34.29
CA ASN A 782 -8.29 18.91 33.26
C ASN A 782 -6.90 18.30 33.01
N SER A 783 -6.62 17.89 31.80
CA SER A 783 -5.36 17.28 31.42
C SER A 783 -4.20 18.28 31.31
N LEU A 784 -4.45 19.58 31.27
CA LEU A 784 -3.44 20.62 31.33
C LEU A 784 -3.25 21.12 32.76
N ILE A 785 -2.11 20.76 33.37
CA ILE A 785 -1.77 21.08 34.75
C ILE A 785 -0.68 22.15 34.79
N ASN A 786 -0.96 23.25 35.47
CA ASN A 786 0.07 24.28 35.74
C ASN A 786 0.55 24.18 37.20
N LEU A 787 1.81 23.77 37.37
CA LEU A 787 2.44 23.61 38.68
C LEU A 787 2.93 24.94 39.29
N GLY A 788 2.80 26.03 38.56
CA GLY A 788 3.30 27.33 39.01
C GLY A 788 4.82 27.39 39.11
N GLN A 789 5.35 28.12 40.13
CA GLN A 789 6.78 28.23 40.39
C GLN A 789 7.28 27.10 41.29
N ILE A 790 8.30 26.40 40.83
CA ILE A 790 8.99 25.33 41.54
C ILE A 790 10.39 25.85 41.94
N ASN A 791 10.60 26.15 43.24
CA ASN A 791 11.87 26.62 43.71
C ASN A 791 12.82 25.45 43.98
N VAL A 792 14.01 25.48 43.45
CA VAL A 792 15.04 24.45 43.61
C VAL A 792 16.24 25.01 44.37
N VAL A 793 16.70 24.27 45.37
CA VAL A 793 17.90 24.60 46.11
C VAL A 793 19.11 24.09 45.34
N LEU A 794 19.95 25.00 44.83
CA LEU A 794 21.21 24.62 44.19
C LEU A 794 22.26 24.41 45.26
N MET A 795 22.96 23.28 45.27
CA MET A 795 24.08 23.01 46.14
C MET A 795 25.35 23.63 45.54
N ASP A 796 25.98 24.51 46.28
CA ASP A 796 27.24 25.15 45.90
C ASP A 796 28.34 24.08 45.76
N LYS A 797 29.03 24.01 44.60
CA LYS A 797 30.15 23.10 44.36
C LYS A 797 31.42 23.44 45.12
N SER A 798 31.37 24.37 46.09
CA SER A 798 32.54 24.89 46.81
C SER A 798 32.84 24.23 48.16
N ALA A 799 32.52 22.93 48.30
CA ALA A 799 32.96 22.16 49.46
C ALA A 799 33.31 20.72 49.06
N HIS A 800 34.44 20.56 48.36
CA HIS A 800 35.34 19.44 48.49
C HIS A 800 36.59 19.71 47.66
#